data_01da1d97288b22cbb4dc110768f8cefd
#
_entry.id   01da1d97288b22cbb4dc110768f8cefd
#
_cell.length_a   1.000
_cell.length_b   1.000
_cell.length_c   1.000
_cell.angle_alpha   90.00
_cell.angle_beta   90.00
_cell.angle_gamma   90.00
#
_symmetry.space_group_name_H-M   'P 1'
#
loop_
_entity.id
_entity.type
_entity.pdbx_description
1 polymer ?
#
loop_
_entity_poly.entity_id
_entity_poly.type
_entity_poly.pdbx_seq_one_letter_code
_entity_poly.pdbx_strand_id
1 'polypeptide(L)'
;MLNLKLRTEYSFRTAYGPLSKVIDAAEGDCLGICDTGTWGHAAFQRSCKEAGKKPIYGVEIAFVDDARSREKQPTNYMSFIAKNNQGLKEIYELVTRSTDNFYYIPRLDYSDLFDISENVVILSGTNPNWGMLPATHKENLYIEIGPMSTKKCLESIDKGFKPIAVSDNFYPRIEDKKVYEVLTGRNRQSRTKPMHILNEWELRSVIKWLPEEAIANTYGVAEQCNASLPQAQMVRYKTNLTLESMCVAGAKNLGIDLSSKDYSDRLKREVGMIAEKEFEDYFFVIADMVNYARKHMLVGPARGSAAGSLVCYLLGITNVDPIKHDLLFERFIDVTRADLPDIDIDFQDDRREMVFEYLRNKHGPEKVAHLGTVSRYKAKSTITEVSKELGIPMWEVNDLKGAIIERSGGDSRAAFCILDTFNELDVGRDILKKYPQMKIAADMEYHARHSGVHAAGILVTEEPVHNYCSVSSYGGSAQIDKYDAEDLNLLKIDALGLRTLSILQDILDQVGWQREKLIDYPLDDKDAFAILNDEKYAGIFQFEGYALQSVTRQMKVHDFEDIAAITALARPGPLNSGGTTEYIKRHTGAEKTEYLHPLTKDITEVTNGVVVYQEQVMQIGRDVGKLSWEDVSQLRKAMSKSLGQEFFDKYFEKFKIGAEENGIEESEARYIWDHINTMGSWAFNRSHAVSYGMLSYWCCVLKYRFPLEFAAACLRNVKDDSQGVKLLREVVKEGMSYKPFDKFRSLGNWSVQDSELIGGLIGIKGIGPKMSEDIIRRRKMGEPLTPRQEKLLDNGSTPYDDIFECERRWGHIKENPKAHNIVSDITDIVDLDGDNPGTFVFFGKLIEKNLRDMNEVVNLAKRGGRRVDNNNLWLNLTFEDDTAPIICTIDRFKYNKMGKPIVEQSREGDWFLVKGQIKKGFRKIYVNNIRKLTS
;
A
#
# COMPACT_ATOMS: atom_id res chain seq x y z
N MET A 1 19.17 -13.29 34.12
CA MET A 1 19.68 -11.89 34.04
C MET A 1 18.63 -11.03 33.41
N LEU A 2 18.41 -9.83 33.91
CA LEU A 2 17.52 -8.89 33.24
C LEU A 2 18.16 -8.39 31.93
N ASN A 3 17.39 -8.37 30.86
CA ASN A 3 17.84 -7.90 29.54
C ASN A 3 17.31 -6.48 29.29
N LEU A 4 18.18 -5.46 29.58
CA LEU A 4 17.84 -4.05 29.39
C LEU A 4 18.06 -3.54 27.96
N LYS A 5 18.82 -4.27 27.15
CA LYS A 5 19.20 -3.88 25.79
C LYS A 5 18.89 -5.01 24.82
N LEU A 6 17.61 -5.14 24.46
CA LEU A 6 17.16 -6.10 23.45
C LEU A 6 16.93 -5.39 22.11
N ARG A 7 17.56 -5.91 21.07
CA ARG A 7 17.21 -5.54 19.68
C ARG A 7 16.18 -6.50 19.14
N THR A 8 15.22 -5.93 18.42
CA THR A 8 14.11 -6.65 17.81
C THR A 8 14.14 -6.53 16.28
N GLU A 9 13.07 -7.01 15.63
CA GLU A 9 12.86 -6.83 14.19
C GLU A 9 12.82 -5.37 13.74
N TYR A 10 12.61 -4.42 14.65
CA TYR A 10 12.61 -2.98 14.36
C TYR A 10 14.01 -2.34 14.32
N SER A 11 15.06 -3.10 14.61
CA SER A 11 16.43 -2.78 14.21
C SER A 11 16.64 -3.20 12.74
N PHE A 12 15.99 -2.53 11.83
CA PHE A 12 15.84 -2.90 10.40
C PHE A 12 17.16 -3.35 9.77
N ARG A 13 17.18 -4.59 9.23
CA ARG A 13 18.33 -5.20 8.56
C ARG A 13 19.61 -5.29 9.38
N THR A 14 19.58 -5.00 10.67
CA THR A 14 20.76 -5.09 11.57
C THR A 14 20.59 -6.19 12.59
N ALA A 15 19.38 -6.57 12.98
CA ALA A 15 19.07 -7.68 13.86
C ALA A 15 17.94 -8.55 13.27
N TYR A 16 17.92 -9.83 13.63
CA TYR A 16 16.79 -10.72 13.45
C TYR A 16 16.13 -10.93 14.81
N GLY A 17 14.85 -10.65 14.94
CA GLY A 17 14.18 -10.79 16.24
C GLY A 17 12.71 -10.47 16.20
N PRO A 18 11.84 -11.37 15.65
CA PRO A 18 10.42 -11.26 15.86
C PRO A 18 10.12 -11.12 17.35
N LEU A 19 9.22 -10.19 17.71
CA LEU A 19 8.97 -9.84 19.12
C LEU A 19 8.65 -11.06 19.99
N SER A 20 7.82 -11.98 19.51
CA SER A 20 7.50 -13.23 20.22
C SER A 20 8.75 -14.04 20.55
N LYS A 21 9.64 -14.25 19.57
CA LYS A 21 10.89 -14.99 19.77
C LYS A 21 11.86 -14.30 20.74
N VAL A 22 11.91 -12.95 20.69
CA VAL A 22 12.77 -12.16 21.60
C VAL A 22 12.26 -12.28 23.03
N ILE A 23 10.96 -12.13 23.25
CA ILE A 23 10.34 -12.19 24.58
C ILE A 23 10.43 -13.60 25.17
N ASP A 24 10.25 -14.64 24.34
CA ASP A 24 10.38 -16.04 24.76
C ASP A 24 11.84 -16.45 25.09
N ALA A 25 12.81 -15.83 24.43
CA ALA A 25 14.23 -16.12 24.68
C ALA A 25 14.78 -15.34 25.88
N ALA A 26 14.20 -14.20 26.23
CA ALA A 26 14.68 -13.34 27.30
C ALA A 26 14.09 -13.74 28.68
N GLU A 27 14.98 -13.97 29.62
CA GLU A 27 14.60 -14.28 31.01
C GLU A 27 14.24 -13.01 31.80
N GLY A 28 13.48 -13.19 32.89
CA GLY A 28 13.11 -12.12 33.84
C GLY A 28 11.77 -11.47 33.58
N ASP A 29 11.28 -10.73 34.60
CA ASP A 29 9.96 -10.08 34.62
C ASP A 29 9.97 -8.69 33.98
N CYS A 30 11.16 -8.12 33.72
CA CYS A 30 11.35 -6.84 33.07
C CYS A 30 12.23 -7.01 31.85
N LEU A 31 11.84 -6.43 30.71
CA LEU A 31 12.56 -6.48 29.44
C LEU A 31 12.75 -5.09 28.85
N GLY A 32 13.95 -4.76 28.39
CA GLY A 32 14.26 -3.46 27.77
C GLY A 32 14.45 -3.56 26.26
N ILE A 33 13.66 -2.79 25.48
CA ILE A 33 13.88 -2.64 24.04
C ILE A 33 14.91 -1.55 23.78
N CYS A 34 15.86 -1.79 22.87
CA CYS A 34 16.85 -0.80 22.40
C CYS A 34 17.09 -0.99 20.89
N ASP A 35 16.09 -0.72 20.10
CA ASP A 35 16.22 -0.66 18.64
C ASP A 35 16.82 0.67 18.16
N THR A 36 17.14 0.77 16.87
CA THR A 36 17.73 1.99 16.26
C THR A 36 16.71 3.12 16.01
N GLY A 37 15.57 3.07 16.65
CA GLY A 37 14.48 4.04 16.61
C GLY A 37 13.34 3.59 17.49
N THR A 38 12.22 4.31 17.46
CA THR A 38 11.08 4.08 18.36
C THR A 38 9.96 3.23 17.75
N TRP A 39 10.14 2.71 16.54
CA TRP A 39 9.17 1.94 15.78
C TRP A 39 8.58 0.72 16.49
N GLY A 40 9.32 0.13 17.40
CA GLY A 40 8.92 -1.09 18.10
C GLY A 40 8.27 -0.85 19.47
N HIS A 41 8.23 0.37 20.01
CA HIS A 41 7.86 0.62 21.41
C HIS A 41 6.42 0.16 21.73
N ALA A 42 5.43 0.53 20.91
CA ALA A 42 4.04 0.17 21.16
C ALA A 42 3.80 -1.35 20.95
N ALA A 43 4.33 -1.93 19.87
CA ALA A 43 4.25 -3.36 19.63
C ALA A 43 4.94 -4.19 20.74
N PHE A 44 6.08 -3.70 21.25
CA PHE A 44 6.79 -4.34 22.37
C PHE A 44 5.97 -4.28 23.68
N GLN A 45 5.32 -3.14 23.94
CA GLN A 45 4.41 -3.02 25.10
C GLN A 45 3.30 -4.08 25.05
N ARG A 46 2.61 -4.23 23.90
CA ARG A 46 1.57 -5.25 23.73
C ARG A 46 2.10 -6.65 24.00
N SER A 47 3.20 -7.01 23.34
CA SER A 47 3.78 -8.34 23.46
C SER A 47 4.30 -8.64 24.87
N CYS A 48 4.89 -7.66 25.59
CA CYS A 48 5.25 -7.80 26.99
C CYS A 48 4.03 -7.99 27.88
N LYS A 49 2.95 -7.22 27.66
CA LYS A 49 1.70 -7.34 28.41
C LYS A 49 1.07 -8.73 28.25
N GLU A 50 1.02 -9.25 27.02
CA GLU A 50 0.54 -10.60 26.73
C GLU A 50 1.38 -11.68 27.43
N ALA A 51 2.70 -11.49 27.54
CA ALA A 51 3.63 -12.38 28.24
C ALA A 51 3.70 -12.15 29.77
N GLY A 52 2.95 -11.20 30.35
CA GLY A 52 2.99 -10.85 31.76
C GLY A 52 4.30 -10.19 32.21
N LYS A 53 5.05 -9.54 31.32
CA LYS A 53 6.33 -8.90 31.57
C LYS A 53 6.24 -7.37 31.54
N LYS A 54 7.09 -6.70 32.33
CA LYS A 54 7.18 -5.23 32.39
C LYS A 54 8.08 -4.72 31.24
N PRO A 55 7.59 -3.86 30.33
CA PRO A 55 8.45 -3.24 29.31
C PRO A 55 9.28 -2.10 29.89
N ILE A 56 10.51 -1.97 29.42
CA ILE A 56 11.41 -0.84 29.65
C ILE A 56 11.78 -0.28 28.27
N TYR A 57 11.68 1.03 28.10
CA TYR A 57 11.84 1.69 26.78
C TYR A 57 13.19 2.35 26.66
N GLY A 58 13.87 2.04 25.57
CA GLY A 58 15.15 2.63 25.21
C GLY A 58 15.37 2.57 23.70
N VAL A 59 16.46 3.21 23.28
CA VAL A 59 16.88 3.25 21.88
C VAL A 59 18.41 3.14 21.80
N GLU A 60 18.91 2.68 20.65
CA GLU A 60 20.33 2.71 20.33
C GLU A 60 20.57 3.76 19.24
N ILE A 61 21.47 4.72 19.49
CA ILE A 61 21.81 5.81 18.57
C ILE A 61 23.30 5.77 18.23
N ALA A 62 23.62 6.03 16.97
CA ALA A 62 25.00 6.15 16.50
C ALA A 62 25.61 7.49 16.91
N PHE A 63 26.79 7.47 17.53
CA PHE A 63 27.58 8.63 17.92
C PHE A 63 28.85 8.73 17.09
N VAL A 64 29.19 9.93 16.66
CA VAL A 64 30.37 10.31 15.90
C VAL A 64 31.03 11.53 16.54
N ASP A 65 32.25 11.90 16.14
CA ASP A 65 32.94 13.06 16.69
C ASP A 65 32.30 14.39 16.24
N ASP A 66 31.78 14.46 15.00
CA ASP A 66 31.05 15.63 14.44
C ASP A 66 29.91 15.14 13.58
N ALA A 67 28.68 15.28 14.08
CA ALA A 67 27.46 14.82 13.39
C ALA A 67 27.14 15.65 12.12
N ARG A 68 27.65 16.87 12.00
CA ARG A 68 27.40 17.75 10.84
C ARG A 68 28.35 17.46 9.68
N SER A 69 29.48 16.83 9.94
CA SER A 69 30.45 16.45 8.91
C SER A 69 29.85 15.47 7.92
N ARG A 70 30.12 15.63 6.63
CA ARG A 70 29.72 14.67 5.57
C ARG A 70 30.84 13.69 5.22
N GLU A 71 31.75 13.44 6.16
CA GLU A 71 32.83 12.45 6.04
C GLU A 71 32.52 11.20 6.85
N LYS A 72 33.11 10.07 6.46
CA LYS A 72 32.99 8.82 7.20
C LYS A 72 33.84 8.89 8.48
N GLN A 73 33.20 8.73 9.61
CA GLN A 73 33.84 8.79 10.93
C GLN A 73 33.70 7.45 11.67
N PRO A 74 34.57 7.18 12.64
CA PRO A 74 34.37 6.11 13.59
C PRO A 74 33.02 6.29 14.30
N THR A 75 32.27 5.21 14.42
CA THR A 75 30.92 5.24 15.01
C THR A 75 30.89 4.39 16.27
N ASN A 76 30.38 4.93 17.37
CA ASN A 76 30.02 4.19 18.55
C ASN A 76 28.51 4.19 18.73
N TYR A 77 27.93 3.05 19.08
CA TYR A 77 26.48 2.94 19.30
C TYR A 77 26.22 3.00 20.81
N MET A 78 25.54 4.05 21.25
CA MET A 78 25.16 4.26 22.65
C MET A 78 23.67 4.01 22.83
N SER A 79 23.29 3.47 24.00
CA SER A 79 21.86 3.22 24.28
C SER A 79 21.38 4.15 25.38
N PHE A 80 20.12 4.56 25.24
CA PHE A 80 19.43 5.50 26.12
C PHE A 80 18.17 4.81 26.63
N ILE A 81 17.98 4.75 27.95
CA ILE A 81 16.87 4.04 28.60
C ILE A 81 16.10 5.03 29.46
N ALA A 82 14.77 5.09 29.29
CA ALA A 82 13.90 5.98 30.03
C ALA A 82 13.66 5.48 31.45
N LYS A 83 13.92 6.29 32.48
CA LYS A 83 13.52 6.00 33.87
C LYS A 83 12.03 6.29 34.07
N ASN A 84 11.50 7.33 33.43
CA ASN A 84 10.13 7.79 33.55
C ASN A 84 9.63 8.42 32.24
N ASN A 85 8.41 8.94 32.22
CA ASN A 85 7.80 9.52 31.02
C ASN A 85 8.54 10.76 30.51
N GLN A 86 9.19 11.55 31.40
CA GLN A 86 10.01 12.68 30.97
C GLN A 86 11.26 12.20 30.22
N GLY A 87 11.93 11.14 30.74
CA GLY A 87 13.06 10.52 30.04
C GLY A 87 12.67 9.87 28.72
N LEU A 88 11.46 9.30 28.63
CA LEU A 88 10.94 8.76 27.37
C LEU A 88 10.75 9.85 26.31
N LYS A 89 10.21 11.00 26.70
CA LYS A 89 10.10 12.17 25.83
C LYS A 89 11.47 12.67 25.34
N GLU A 90 12.46 12.76 26.24
CA GLU A 90 13.84 13.15 25.87
C GLU A 90 14.44 12.17 24.84
N ILE A 91 14.21 10.86 25.01
CA ILE A 91 14.64 9.84 24.04
C ILE A 91 14.00 10.08 22.67
N TYR A 92 12.71 10.41 22.62
CA TYR A 92 12.02 10.71 21.35
C TYR A 92 12.61 11.94 20.66
N GLU A 93 12.95 12.98 21.43
CA GLU A 93 13.63 14.18 20.94
C GLU A 93 15.05 13.89 20.44
N LEU A 94 15.83 13.05 21.16
CA LEU A 94 17.18 12.62 20.75
C LEU A 94 17.14 11.84 19.43
N VAL A 95 16.22 10.88 19.29
CA VAL A 95 16.05 10.13 18.02
C VAL A 95 15.65 11.09 16.89
N THR A 96 14.73 12.03 17.12
CA THR A 96 14.34 13.04 16.14
C THR A 96 15.57 13.85 15.70
N ARG A 97 16.35 14.39 16.64
CA ARG A 97 17.60 15.14 16.37
C ARG A 97 18.65 14.30 15.62
N SER A 98 18.75 13.00 15.92
CA SER A 98 19.67 12.11 15.21
C SER A 98 19.31 11.97 13.73
N THR A 99 18.01 12.04 13.38
CA THR A 99 17.54 11.99 11.99
C THR A 99 17.83 13.27 11.22
N ASP A 100 17.90 14.43 11.90
CA ASP A 100 18.33 15.71 11.30
C ASP A 100 19.79 15.66 10.82
N ASN A 101 20.63 14.93 11.54
CA ASN A 101 22.04 14.74 11.23
C ASN A 101 22.31 13.48 10.37
N PHE A 102 21.33 13.01 9.60
CA PHE A 102 21.45 11.82 8.77
C PHE A 102 22.57 11.91 7.73
N TYR A 103 23.50 10.93 7.79
CA TYR A 103 24.50 10.68 6.75
C TYR A 103 24.82 9.18 6.73
N TYR A 104 24.24 8.45 5.79
CA TYR A 104 24.11 7.00 5.71
C TYR A 104 23.31 6.37 6.87
N ILE A 105 23.43 6.88 8.08
CA ILE A 105 22.67 6.49 9.29
C ILE A 105 22.26 7.76 10.06
N PRO A 106 21.17 7.70 10.86
CA PRO A 106 20.88 8.72 11.87
C PRO A 106 22.00 8.75 12.92
N ARG A 107 22.46 9.93 13.31
CA ARG A 107 23.59 10.05 14.24
C ARG A 107 23.58 11.34 15.04
N LEU A 108 24.24 11.30 16.20
CA LEU A 108 24.51 12.44 17.08
C LEU A 108 26.01 12.59 17.29
N ASP A 109 26.47 13.70 17.85
CA ASP A 109 27.81 13.86 18.34
C ASP A 109 27.86 13.92 19.88
N TYR A 110 29.07 13.82 20.45
CA TYR A 110 29.21 13.74 21.90
C TYR A 110 28.79 15.01 22.62
N SER A 111 28.62 16.16 21.95
CA SER A 111 28.13 17.38 22.58
C SER A 111 26.64 17.24 22.96
N ASP A 112 25.86 16.43 22.23
CA ASP A 112 24.46 16.15 22.55
C ASP A 112 24.26 15.43 23.89
N LEU A 113 25.31 14.78 24.43
CA LEU A 113 25.26 14.13 25.76
C LEU A 113 25.08 15.11 26.92
N PHE A 114 25.57 16.37 26.78
CA PHE A 114 25.53 17.34 27.86
C PHE A 114 24.12 17.83 28.20
N ASP A 115 23.18 17.72 27.26
CA ASP A 115 21.81 18.16 27.43
C ASP A 115 20.87 17.09 28.00
N ILE A 116 21.39 15.87 28.26
CA ILE A 116 20.57 14.74 28.73
C ILE A 116 20.37 14.85 30.26
N SER A 117 19.09 14.76 30.67
CA SER A 117 18.77 14.86 32.09
C SER A 117 19.00 13.55 32.88
N GLU A 118 18.86 13.63 34.18
CA GLU A 118 18.89 12.46 35.08
C GLU A 118 17.74 11.46 34.87
N ASN A 119 16.71 11.81 34.07
CA ASN A 119 15.61 10.92 33.76
C ASN A 119 15.94 9.84 32.71
N VAL A 120 17.13 9.91 32.12
CA VAL A 120 17.64 8.96 31.14
C VAL A 120 18.89 8.26 31.66
N VAL A 121 18.89 6.93 31.53
CA VAL A 121 20.13 6.13 31.74
C VAL A 121 20.89 6.05 30.41
N ILE A 122 22.18 6.29 30.43
CA ILE A 122 23.05 6.27 29.25
C ILE A 122 23.94 5.03 29.34
N LEU A 123 23.93 4.18 28.31
CA LEU A 123 24.89 3.07 28.17
C LEU A 123 25.92 3.43 27.11
N SER A 124 27.18 3.29 27.45
CA SER A 124 28.35 3.81 26.70
C SER A 124 28.54 3.20 25.30
N GLY A 125 27.85 2.09 24.99
CA GLY A 125 28.21 1.25 23.85
C GLY A 125 29.46 0.40 24.10
N THR A 126 29.78 -0.45 23.14
CA THR A 126 30.87 -1.46 23.28
C THR A 126 32.29 -0.93 23.01
N ASN A 127 32.41 0.31 22.51
CA ASN A 127 33.67 0.94 22.15
C ASN A 127 33.70 2.44 22.55
N PRO A 128 33.53 2.76 23.84
CA PRO A 128 33.43 4.14 24.30
C PRO A 128 34.73 4.94 24.10
N ASN A 129 34.56 6.23 23.85
CA ASN A 129 35.67 7.20 23.97
C ASN A 129 35.53 7.93 25.30
N TRP A 130 36.19 7.42 26.36
CA TRP A 130 36.04 7.92 27.71
C TRP A 130 36.40 9.42 27.84
N GLY A 131 37.28 9.94 26.99
CA GLY A 131 37.66 11.37 26.98
C GLY A 131 36.56 12.29 26.46
N MET A 132 35.54 11.73 25.77
CA MET A 132 34.40 12.45 25.26
C MET A 132 33.12 12.22 26.12
N LEU A 133 33.18 11.30 27.11
CA LEU A 133 32.04 11.06 27.99
C LEU A 133 31.95 12.16 29.06
N PRO A 134 30.75 12.76 29.29
CA PRO A 134 30.62 13.86 30.25
C PRO A 134 30.78 13.37 31.70
N ALA A 135 31.75 13.91 32.39
CA ALA A 135 32.01 13.59 33.81
C ALA A 135 30.84 14.01 34.72
N THR A 136 30.01 14.96 34.30
CA THR A 136 28.79 15.43 34.99
C THR A 136 27.69 14.38 35.05
N HIS A 137 27.70 13.39 34.15
CA HIS A 137 26.67 12.35 34.06
C HIS A 137 27.09 11.00 34.67
N LYS A 138 28.18 10.94 35.48
CA LYS A 138 28.65 9.67 36.05
C LYS A 138 27.62 8.88 36.84
N GLU A 139 26.59 9.52 37.38
CA GLU A 139 25.50 8.82 38.11
C GLU A 139 24.55 8.05 37.19
N ASN A 140 24.31 8.54 35.95
CA ASN A 140 23.37 7.98 34.99
C ASN A 140 24.03 7.30 33.79
N LEU A 141 25.37 7.42 33.66
CA LEU A 141 26.17 6.86 32.59
C LEU A 141 26.87 5.58 33.05
N TYR A 142 26.60 4.49 32.36
CA TYR A 142 27.16 3.17 32.63
C TYR A 142 27.99 2.66 31.45
N ILE A 143 29.11 1.99 31.77
CA ILE A 143 29.97 1.32 30.80
C ILE A 143 29.44 -0.08 30.53
N GLU A 144 29.08 -0.34 29.28
CA GLU A 144 28.56 -1.64 28.84
C GLU A 144 29.61 -2.74 28.95
N ILE A 145 29.29 -3.81 29.67
CA ILE A 145 30.09 -5.04 29.73
C ILE A 145 29.27 -6.16 29.09
N GLY A 146 29.68 -6.56 27.89
CA GLY A 146 29.05 -7.61 27.12
C GLY A 146 30.04 -8.32 26.19
N PRO A 147 29.62 -9.33 25.42
CA PRO A 147 30.53 -10.12 24.58
C PRO A 147 31.30 -9.29 23.55
N MET A 148 30.77 -8.13 23.15
CA MET A 148 31.34 -7.26 22.13
C MET A 148 32.22 -6.13 22.74
N SER A 149 32.25 -5.95 24.06
CA SER A 149 32.98 -4.90 24.73
C SER A 149 34.47 -4.93 24.39
N THR A 150 35.07 -3.75 24.21
CA THR A 150 36.48 -3.56 23.90
C THR A 150 37.31 -3.21 25.15
N LYS A 151 38.64 -3.16 25.03
CA LYS A 151 39.53 -2.71 26.12
C LYS A 151 39.18 -1.30 26.61
N LYS A 152 38.61 -0.45 25.75
CA LYS A 152 38.20 0.91 26.16
C LYS A 152 37.10 0.92 27.23
N CYS A 153 36.27 -0.14 27.30
CA CYS A 153 35.34 -0.29 28.42
C CYS A 153 36.07 -0.42 29.76
N LEU A 154 37.11 -1.25 29.82
CA LEU A 154 37.95 -1.38 31.05
C LEU A 154 38.62 -0.07 31.41
N GLU A 155 39.23 0.62 30.44
CA GLU A 155 39.86 1.92 30.64
C GLU A 155 38.90 2.96 31.22
N SER A 156 37.62 2.91 30.78
CA SER A 156 36.56 3.81 31.25
C SER A 156 36.19 3.50 32.72
N ILE A 157 36.09 2.22 33.06
CA ILE A 157 35.84 1.78 34.47
C ILE A 157 36.99 2.24 35.38
N ASP A 158 38.23 2.09 34.95
CA ASP A 158 39.42 2.56 35.67
C ASP A 158 39.40 4.09 35.91
N LYS A 159 38.66 4.84 35.10
CA LYS A 159 38.43 6.29 35.28
C LYS A 159 37.20 6.59 36.19
N GLY A 160 36.63 5.59 36.82
CA GLY A 160 35.54 5.71 37.80
C GLY A 160 34.13 5.76 37.24
N PHE A 161 33.90 5.28 36.02
CA PHE A 161 32.54 5.06 35.50
C PHE A 161 32.00 3.71 35.99
N LYS A 162 30.69 3.64 36.30
CA LYS A 162 30.02 2.42 36.78
C LYS A 162 29.84 1.39 35.65
N PRO A 163 30.14 0.10 35.86
CA PRO A 163 29.90 -0.94 34.86
C PRO A 163 28.43 -1.39 34.87
N ILE A 164 27.90 -1.89 33.71
CA ILE A 164 26.60 -2.54 33.60
C ILE A 164 26.69 -3.76 32.67
N ALA A 165 26.04 -4.86 33.04
CA ALA A 165 26.07 -6.08 32.26
C ALA A 165 24.97 -6.08 31.18
N VAL A 166 25.33 -6.38 29.91
CA VAL A 166 24.39 -6.48 28.77
C VAL A 166 24.70 -7.69 27.91
N SER A 167 23.66 -8.33 27.33
CA SER A 167 23.85 -9.43 26.40
C SER A 167 24.17 -8.98 24.98
N ASP A 168 23.75 -7.78 24.56
CA ASP A 168 24.03 -7.16 23.26
C ASP A 168 23.62 -8.07 22.08
N ASN A 169 22.37 -8.52 22.05
CA ASN A 169 21.87 -9.48 21.07
C ASN A 169 21.65 -8.89 19.68
N PHE A 170 21.80 -9.75 18.65
CA PHE A 170 21.41 -9.49 17.26
C PHE A 170 20.44 -10.54 16.71
N TYR A 171 20.22 -11.60 17.46
CA TYR A 171 19.20 -12.63 17.22
C TYR A 171 18.79 -13.30 18.54
N PRO A 172 17.58 -13.90 18.64
CA PRO A 172 17.10 -14.41 19.93
C PRO A 172 17.88 -15.60 20.47
N ARG A 173 18.05 -16.65 19.67
CA ARG A 173 18.66 -17.94 20.07
C ARG A 173 19.78 -18.35 19.12
N ILE A 174 20.63 -19.26 19.53
CA ILE A 174 21.80 -19.69 18.74
C ILE A 174 21.42 -20.29 17.37
N GLU A 175 20.31 -20.97 17.29
CA GLU A 175 19.74 -21.53 16.07
C GLU A 175 19.28 -20.46 15.06
N ASP A 176 18.93 -19.27 15.51
CA ASP A 176 18.51 -18.14 14.68
C ASP A 176 19.68 -17.44 13.96
N LYS A 177 20.91 -17.81 14.30
CA LYS A 177 22.13 -17.20 13.71
C LYS A 177 22.10 -17.23 12.18
N LYS A 178 21.64 -18.32 11.57
CA LYS A 178 21.65 -18.48 10.12
C LYS A 178 20.63 -17.56 9.45
N VAL A 179 19.47 -17.36 10.08
CA VAL A 179 18.42 -16.42 9.62
C VAL A 179 18.98 -14.99 9.67
N TYR A 180 19.62 -14.60 10.77
CA TYR A 180 20.29 -13.32 10.93
C TYR A 180 21.35 -13.08 9.85
N GLU A 181 22.20 -14.06 9.56
CA GLU A 181 23.24 -13.95 8.53
C GLU A 181 22.65 -13.71 7.13
N VAL A 182 21.55 -14.37 6.80
CA VAL A 182 20.83 -14.19 5.52
C VAL A 182 20.14 -12.84 5.47
N LEU A 183 19.41 -12.48 6.54
CA LEU A 183 18.69 -11.20 6.64
C LEU A 183 19.61 -9.98 6.47
N THR A 184 20.80 -10.04 7.06
CA THR A 184 21.75 -8.92 7.07
C THR A 184 22.71 -8.93 5.88
N GLY A 185 22.65 -9.93 4.99
CA GLY A 185 23.61 -10.15 3.90
C GLY A 185 25.03 -10.51 4.39
N ARG A 186 25.16 -10.95 5.64
CA ARG A 186 26.44 -11.30 6.30
C ARG A 186 26.75 -12.79 6.28
N ASN A 187 26.07 -13.53 5.44
CA ASN A 187 26.22 -14.99 5.29
C ASN A 187 27.69 -15.45 5.06
N ARG A 188 28.57 -14.50 4.69
CA ARG A 188 29.98 -14.77 4.37
C ARG A 188 30.97 -14.35 5.47
N GLN A 189 30.49 -13.74 6.57
CA GLN A 189 31.33 -13.25 7.66
C GLN A 189 31.16 -14.18 8.86
N SER A 190 32.16 -15.01 9.14
CA SER A 190 32.18 -15.79 10.39
C SER A 190 32.50 -14.88 11.57
N ARG A 191 31.52 -14.65 12.45
CA ARG A 191 31.74 -14.02 13.77
C ARG A 191 31.84 -15.12 14.84
N THR A 192 32.86 -15.08 15.63
CA THR A 192 33.15 -16.11 16.67
C THR A 192 32.48 -15.81 18.00
N LYS A 193 32.15 -14.53 18.26
CA LYS A 193 31.51 -14.11 19.51
C LYS A 193 30.00 -14.43 19.50
N PRO A 194 29.41 -14.82 20.66
CA PRO A 194 27.98 -15.02 20.78
C PRO A 194 27.24 -13.67 20.60
N MET A 195 26.15 -13.71 19.87
CA MET A 195 25.34 -12.54 19.55
C MET A 195 23.84 -12.84 19.76
N HIS A 196 23.51 -13.94 20.45
CA HIS A 196 22.14 -14.26 20.87
C HIS A 196 21.86 -13.70 22.26
N ILE A 197 20.61 -13.75 22.71
CA ILE A 197 20.23 -13.35 24.05
C ILE A 197 20.86 -14.32 25.04
N LEU A 198 21.77 -13.80 25.90
CA LEU A 198 22.46 -14.60 26.89
C LEU A 198 21.77 -14.50 28.25
N ASN A 199 21.63 -15.63 28.93
CA ASN A 199 21.31 -15.63 30.35
C ASN A 199 22.55 -15.28 31.20
N GLU A 200 22.38 -15.11 32.50
CA GLU A 200 23.47 -14.69 33.38
C GLU A 200 24.62 -15.72 33.43
N TRP A 201 24.31 -17.00 33.47
CA TRP A 201 25.31 -18.05 33.48
C TRP A 201 26.14 -18.09 32.19
N GLU A 202 25.48 -17.96 31.06
CA GLU A 202 26.15 -17.86 29.74
C GLU A 202 27.04 -16.62 29.66
N LEU A 203 26.53 -15.45 30.10
CA LEU A 203 27.31 -14.21 30.09
C LEU A 203 28.57 -14.33 30.95
N ARG A 204 28.45 -14.89 32.18
CA ARG A 204 29.60 -15.15 33.06
C ARG A 204 30.57 -16.17 32.45
N SER A 205 30.11 -17.15 31.70
CA SER A 205 30.97 -18.12 31.03
C SER A 205 31.77 -17.51 29.88
N VAL A 206 31.19 -16.53 29.18
CA VAL A 206 31.80 -15.78 28.08
C VAL A 206 32.77 -14.71 28.61
N ILE A 207 32.40 -14.01 29.70
CA ILE A 207 33.16 -12.91 30.31
C ILE A 207 33.58 -13.31 31.72
N LYS A 208 34.70 -14.04 31.82
CA LYS A 208 35.19 -14.62 33.10
C LYS A 208 35.53 -13.57 34.15
N TRP A 209 35.76 -12.32 33.75
CA TRP A 209 36.10 -11.19 34.63
C TRP A 209 34.91 -10.26 34.89
N LEU A 210 33.68 -10.66 34.57
CA LEU A 210 32.45 -9.84 34.73
C LEU A 210 32.30 -9.42 36.21
N PRO A 211 32.34 -8.10 36.53
CA PRO A 211 32.18 -7.63 37.90
C PRO A 211 30.76 -7.90 38.43
N GLU A 212 30.65 -8.29 39.72
CA GLU A 212 29.34 -8.42 40.38
C GLU A 212 28.57 -7.09 40.38
N GLU A 213 29.27 -5.97 40.51
CA GLU A 213 28.70 -4.63 40.42
C GLU A 213 27.95 -4.40 39.09
N ALA A 214 28.48 -4.92 37.97
CA ALA A 214 27.87 -4.75 36.69
C ALA A 214 26.46 -5.43 36.61
N ILE A 215 26.33 -6.59 37.24
CA ILE A 215 25.05 -7.29 37.34
C ILE A 215 24.11 -6.57 38.31
N ALA A 216 24.62 -6.15 39.47
CA ALA A 216 23.84 -5.38 40.46
C ALA A 216 23.28 -4.08 39.83
N ASN A 217 24.11 -3.37 39.05
CA ASN A 217 23.68 -2.16 38.35
C ASN A 217 22.59 -2.44 37.31
N THR A 218 22.59 -3.61 36.62
CA THR A 218 21.54 -3.99 35.68
C THR A 218 20.17 -4.08 36.38
N TYR A 219 20.13 -4.73 37.56
CA TYR A 219 18.90 -4.81 38.37
C TYR A 219 18.51 -3.44 38.93
N GLY A 220 19.45 -2.66 39.45
CA GLY A 220 19.19 -1.33 39.98
C GLY A 220 18.65 -0.34 38.94
N VAL A 221 19.10 -0.42 37.67
CA VAL A 221 18.54 0.37 36.57
C VAL A 221 17.14 -0.08 36.23
N ALA A 222 16.87 -1.39 36.17
CA ALA A 222 15.51 -1.89 35.89
C ALA A 222 14.46 -1.46 36.91
N GLU A 223 14.85 -1.41 38.21
CA GLU A 223 13.97 -0.95 39.30
C GLU A 223 13.64 0.54 39.17
N GLN A 224 14.56 1.36 38.66
CA GLN A 224 14.35 2.79 38.47
C GLN A 224 13.43 3.10 37.27
N CYS A 225 13.27 2.18 36.32
CA CYS A 225 12.54 2.42 35.08
C CYS A 225 11.03 2.17 35.25
N ASN A 226 10.22 3.25 35.20
CA ASN A 226 8.77 3.22 35.36
C ASN A 226 8.04 4.00 34.25
N ALA A 227 8.66 4.22 33.12
CA ALA A 227 8.05 4.85 31.97
C ALA A 227 6.88 4.00 31.43
N SER A 228 5.85 4.67 30.94
CA SER A 228 4.71 4.06 30.22
C SER A 228 4.42 4.86 28.96
N LEU A 229 3.95 4.21 27.90
CA LEU A 229 3.57 4.92 26.68
C LEU A 229 2.35 5.81 26.95
N PRO A 230 2.40 7.10 26.61
CA PRO A 230 1.31 8.03 26.83
C PRO A 230 0.15 7.74 25.86
N GLN A 231 -1.07 7.94 26.34
CA GLN A 231 -2.28 7.94 25.51
C GLN A 231 -2.58 9.36 25.06
N ALA A 232 -2.85 9.55 23.77
CA ALA A 232 -3.18 10.86 23.24
C ALA A 232 -4.61 11.27 23.64
N GLN A 233 -4.76 12.56 23.92
CA GLN A 233 -6.08 13.17 24.03
C GLN A 233 -6.59 13.53 22.63
N MET A 234 -7.92 13.47 22.47
CA MET A 234 -8.56 13.94 21.24
C MET A 234 -8.23 15.39 20.98
N VAL A 235 -7.91 15.72 19.73
CA VAL A 235 -7.68 17.10 19.30
C VAL A 235 -8.94 17.93 19.49
N ARG A 236 -8.83 19.07 20.16
CA ARG A 236 -9.95 19.97 20.39
C ARG A 236 -10.06 21.00 19.27
N TYR A 237 -11.26 21.12 18.72
CA TYR A 237 -11.56 22.16 17.72
C TYR A 237 -12.17 23.39 18.38
N LYS A 238 -11.47 24.50 18.34
CA LYS A 238 -11.93 25.77 18.97
C LYS A 238 -13.10 26.36 18.19
N THR A 239 -14.32 26.09 18.61
CA THR A 239 -15.54 26.68 18.06
C THR A 239 -16.57 26.93 19.16
N ASN A 240 -17.45 27.92 18.94
CA ASN A 240 -18.63 28.17 19.77
C ASN A 240 -19.91 27.58 19.14
N LEU A 241 -19.79 26.89 17.98
CA LEU A 241 -20.90 26.27 17.27
C LEU A 241 -21.08 24.83 17.72
N THR A 242 -22.32 24.37 17.81
CA THR A 242 -22.63 22.95 18.03
C THR A 242 -22.64 22.21 16.69
N LEU A 243 -22.43 20.89 16.72
CA LEU A 243 -22.51 20.03 15.54
C LEU A 243 -23.87 20.19 14.82
N GLU A 244 -24.96 20.21 15.59
CA GLU A 244 -26.31 20.41 15.04
C GLU A 244 -26.46 21.78 14.33
N SER A 245 -25.96 22.86 14.94
CA SER A 245 -26.03 24.19 14.34
C SER A 245 -25.25 24.29 13.01
N MET A 246 -24.10 23.63 12.91
CA MET A 246 -23.31 23.54 11.67
C MET A 246 -24.04 22.72 10.60
N CYS A 247 -24.68 21.58 10.99
CA CYS A 247 -25.49 20.78 10.08
C CYS A 247 -26.71 21.56 9.55
N VAL A 248 -27.39 22.32 10.40
CA VAL A 248 -28.51 23.19 9.97
C VAL A 248 -28.04 24.25 8.96
N ALA A 249 -26.90 24.88 9.22
CA ALA A 249 -26.32 25.82 8.27
C ALA A 249 -25.93 25.14 6.93
N GLY A 250 -25.37 23.93 6.99
CA GLY A 250 -25.06 23.12 5.82
C GLY A 250 -26.32 22.74 5.01
N ALA A 251 -27.38 22.31 5.67
CA ALA A 251 -28.66 21.99 5.03
C ALA A 251 -29.23 23.20 4.26
N LYS A 252 -29.16 24.39 4.89
CA LYS A 252 -29.60 25.63 4.23
C LYS A 252 -28.77 25.92 2.97
N ASN A 253 -27.45 25.73 3.03
CA ASN A 253 -26.57 25.95 1.88
C ASN A 253 -26.83 24.94 0.74
N LEU A 254 -27.20 23.70 1.06
CA LEU A 254 -27.51 22.65 0.11
C LEU A 254 -28.98 22.66 -0.36
N GLY A 255 -29.82 23.57 0.19
CA GLY A 255 -31.25 23.63 -0.15
C GLY A 255 -32.05 22.42 0.38
N ILE A 256 -31.57 21.76 1.44
CA ILE A 256 -32.25 20.61 2.05
C ILE A 256 -33.28 21.09 3.04
N ASP A 257 -34.51 20.59 2.90
CA ASP A 257 -35.62 20.84 3.84
C ASP A 257 -35.55 19.88 5.03
N LEU A 258 -35.04 20.38 6.16
CA LEU A 258 -34.99 19.64 7.44
C LEU A 258 -36.36 19.51 8.11
N SER A 259 -37.46 20.05 7.56
CA SER A 259 -38.81 19.75 8.05
C SER A 259 -39.32 18.38 7.58
N SER A 260 -38.71 17.84 6.53
CA SER A 260 -38.92 16.44 6.11
C SER A 260 -38.53 15.47 7.23
N LYS A 261 -39.45 14.53 7.52
CA LYS A 261 -39.24 13.55 8.60
C LYS A 261 -37.99 12.69 8.37
N ASP A 262 -37.72 12.31 7.13
CA ASP A 262 -36.58 11.46 6.79
C ASP A 262 -35.24 12.14 7.13
N TYR A 263 -35.11 13.42 6.79
CA TYR A 263 -33.89 14.19 7.09
C TYR A 263 -33.81 14.54 8.59
N SER A 264 -34.91 14.99 9.22
CA SER A 264 -34.89 15.40 10.62
C SER A 264 -34.63 14.25 11.60
N ASP A 265 -35.28 13.11 11.40
CA ASP A 265 -35.09 11.93 12.27
C ASP A 265 -33.69 11.34 12.09
N ARG A 266 -33.20 11.32 10.84
CA ARG A 266 -31.83 10.87 10.52
C ARG A 266 -30.79 11.79 11.19
N LEU A 267 -30.93 13.10 11.03
CA LEU A 267 -30.00 14.07 11.62
C LEU A 267 -29.95 13.97 13.14
N LYS A 268 -31.10 13.92 13.81
CA LYS A 268 -31.18 13.76 15.29
C LYS A 268 -30.48 12.49 15.75
N ARG A 269 -30.68 11.37 15.05
CA ARG A 269 -30.07 10.08 15.37
C ARG A 269 -28.55 10.14 15.22
N GLU A 270 -28.05 10.71 14.10
CA GLU A 270 -26.60 10.79 13.84
C GLU A 270 -25.91 11.73 14.82
N VAL A 271 -26.44 12.95 15.02
CA VAL A 271 -25.89 13.93 15.97
C VAL A 271 -25.89 13.36 17.38
N GLY A 272 -26.99 12.71 17.81
CA GLY A 272 -27.08 12.08 19.12
C GLY A 272 -26.00 11.02 19.33
N MET A 273 -25.77 10.15 18.36
CA MET A 273 -24.76 9.09 18.46
C MET A 273 -23.31 9.65 18.42
N ILE A 274 -23.05 10.69 17.60
CA ILE A 274 -21.73 11.34 17.55
C ILE A 274 -21.43 12.03 18.88
N ALA A 275 -22.42 12.70 19.49
CA ALA A 275 -22.29 13.37 20.79
C ALA A 275 -22.11 12.37 21.95
N GLU A 276 -22.87 11.26 21.97
CA GLU A 276 -22.72 10.18 22.96
C GLU A 276 -21.31 9.60 22.99
N LYS A 277 -20.65 9.56 21.80
CA LYS A 277 -19.28 9.04 21.65
C LYS A 277 -18.19 10.12 21.78
N GLU A 278 -18.55 11.38 22.01
CA GLU A 278 -17.62 12.52 22.09
C GLU A 278 -16.75 12.70 20.83
N PHE A 279 -17.35 12.51 19.64
CA PHE A 279 -16.62 12.59 18.36
C PHE A 279 -16.77 13.92 17.63
N GLU A 280 -17.47 14.92 18.18
CA GLU A 280 -17.77 16.19 17.50
C GLU A 280 -16.50 16.90 17.01
N ASP A 281 -15.48 16.99 17.86
CA ASP A 281 -14.21 17.64 17.52
C ASP A 281 -13.54 17.00 16.30
N TYR A 282 -13.62 15.69 16.17
CA TYR A 282 -13.12 14.95 15.00
C TYR A 282 -13.84 15.39 13.72
N PHE A 283 -15.18 15.44 13.75
CA PHE A 283 -15.94 15.89 12.57
C PHE A 283 -15.63 17.35 12.22
N PHE A 284 -15.41 18.22 13.21
CA PHE A 284 -15.02 19.61 12.95
C PHE A 284 -13.65 19.74 12.30
N VAL A 285 -12.66 19.02 12.79
CA VAL A 285 -11.30 19.01 12.19
C VAL A 285 -11.35 18.55 10.74
N ILE A 286 -12.07 17.45 10.46
CA ILE A 286 -12.20 16.91 9.10
C ILE A 286 -12.97 17.89 8.20
N ALA A 287 -14.12 18.43 8.66
CA ALA A 287 -14.92 19.38 7.87
C ALA A 287 -14.13 20.61 7.51
N ASP A 288 -13.37 21.16 8.44
CA ASP A 288 -12.53 22.32 8.22
C ASP A 288 -11.43 22.07 7.17
N MET A 289 -10.73 20.94 7.30
CA MET A 289 -9.72 20.51 6.34
C MET A 289 -10.29 20.33 4.93
N VAL A 290 -11.43 19.64 4.80
CA VAL A 290 -12.07 19.38 3.50
C VAL A 290 -12.59 20.66 2.87
N ASN A 291 -13.22 21.54 3.66
CA ASN A 291 -13.72 22.83 3.17
C ASN A 291 -12.59 23.77 2.74
N TYR A 292 -11.42 23.70 3.40
CA TYR A 292 -10.21 24.36 2.88
C TYR A 292 -9.81 23.80 1.52
N ALA A 293 -9.69 22.46 1.43
CA ALA A 293 -9.27 21.80 0.20
C ALA A 293 -10.20 22.11 -1.00
N ARG A 294 -11.52 22.11 -0.78
CA ARG A 294 -12.54 22.42 -1.82
C ARG A 294 -12.38 23.81 -2.44
N LYS A 295 -11.84 24.77 -1.68
CA LYS A 295 -11.53 26.11 -2.23
C LYS A 295 -10.36 26.10 -3.20
N HIS A 296 -9.47 25.11 -3.10
CA HIS A 296 -8.22 25.07 -3.85
C HIS A 296 -8.13 23.94 -4.89
N MET A 297 -8.89 22.86 -4.71
CA MET A 297 -8.83 21.66 -5.56
C MET A 297 -10.17 20.95 -5.62
N LEU A 298 -10.33 20.05 -6.61
CA LEU A 298 -11.44 19.11 -6.66
C LEU A 298 -11.20 18.03 -5.61
N VAL A 299 -12.19 17.80 -4.74
CA VAL A 299 -12.20 16.75 -3.72
C VAL A 299 -13.15 15.64 -4.15
N GLY A 300 -12.80 14.38 -3.89
CA GLY A 300 -13.64 13.24 -4.20
C GLY A 300 -15.03 13.34 -3.54
N PRO A 301 -16.07 12.74 -4.14
CA PRO A 301 -17.45 12.85 -3.64
C PRO A 301 -17.59 12.20 -2.25
N ALA A 302 -16.96 11.07 -2.05
CA ALA A 302 -16.82 10.36 -0.78
C ALA A 302 -15.91 9.14 -0.98
N ARG A 303 -15.56 8.47 0.13
CA ARG A 303 -14.85 7.20 0.10
C ARG A 303 -15.30 6.31 1.26
N GLY A 304 -15.36 5.00 1.02
CA GLY A 304 -15.67 4.04 2.08
C GLY A 304 -17.08 4.20 2.63
N SER A 305 -17.23 4.16 3.94
CA SER A 305 -18.51 4.21 4.64
C SER A 305 -18.98 5.63 4.99
N ALA A 306 -18.12 6.64 4.91
CA ALA A 306 -18.47 8.03 5.29
C ALA A 306 -19.60 8.62 4.46
N ALA A 307 -19.80 8.15 3.20
CA ALA A 307 -20.95 8.53 2.36
C ALA A 307 -22.30 8.15 2.99
N GLY A 308 -22.34 7.19 3.93
CA GLY A 308 -23.54 6.81 4.66
C GLY A 308 -23.97 7.79 5.77
N SER A 309 -23.21 8.88 6.00
CA SER A 309 -23.51 9.86 7.05
C SER A 309 -24.12 11.15 6.49
N LEU A 310 -25.30 11.51 6.98
CA LEU A 310 -25.95 12.79 6.71
C LEU A 310 -25.14 13.96 7.31
N VAL A 311 -24.57 13.78 8.51
CA VAL A 311 -23.69 14.77 9.15
C VAL A 311 -22.47 15.06 8.25
N CYS A 312 -21.81 14.03 7.70
CA CYS A 312 -20.71 14.22 6.76
C CYS A 312 -21.14 15.03 5.51
N TYR A 313 -22.32 14.74 4.97
CA TYR A 313 -22.86 15.44 3.82
C TYR A 313 -23.17 16.90 4.13
N LEU A 314 -23.88 17.17 5.25
CA LEU A 314 -24.26 18.55 5.65
C LEU A 314 -23.05 19.41 6.04
N LEU A 315 -22.00 18.82 6.60
CA LEU A 315 -20.72 19.50 6.92
C LEU A 315 -19.84 19.74 5.68
N GLY A 316 -20.24 19.22 4.50
CA GLY A 316 -19.44 19.30 3.28
C GLY A 316 -18.23 18.38 3.26
N ILE A 317 -18.16 17.38 4.14
CA ILE A 317 -17.11 16.35 4.11
C ILE A 317 -17.30 15.44 2.89
N THR A 318 -18.53 15.04 2.59
CA THR A 318 -18.92 14.27 1.41
C THR A 318 -19.86 15.03 0.48
N ASN A 319 -20.01 14.56 -0.77
CA ASN A 319 -20.96 15.10 -1.76
C ASN A 319 -22.06 14.09 -2.10
N VAL A 320 -22.23 13.05 -1.29
CA VAL A 320 -23.24 12.01 -1.49
C VAL A 320 -24.35 12.20 -0.48
N ASP A 321 -25.57 12.41 -0.95
CA ASP A 321 -26.75 12.47 -0.09
C ASP A 321 -27.16 11.04 0.32
N PRO A 322 -26.97 10.65 1.60
CA PRO A 322 -27.23 9.28 2.04
C PRO A 322 -28.73 8.91 2.05
N ILE A 323 -29.62 9.89 2.10
CA ILE A 323 -31.07 9.64 2.05
C ILE A 323 -31.51 9.29 0.62
N LYS A 324 -31.05 10.07 -0.37
CA LYS A 324 -31.36 9.81 -1.79
C LYS A 324 -30.86 8.46 -2.29
N HIS A 325 -29.74 7.98 -1.74
CA HIS A 325 -29.13 6.71 -2.14
C HIS A 325 -29.38 5.57 -1.13
N ASP A 326 -30.29 5.74 -0.17
CA ASP A 326 -30.63 4.75 0.87
C ASP A 326 -29.40 4.11 1.52
N LEU A 327 -28.47 4.96 2.02
CA LEU A 327 -27.23 4.53 2.67
C LEU A 327 -27.40 4.47 4.18
N LEU A 328 -26.85 3.41 4.80
CA LEU A 328 -26.97 3.17 6.23
C LEU A 328 -25.86 3.88 7.04
N PHE A 329 -26.27 4.68 8.07
CA PHE A 329 -25.34 5.31 8.98
C PHE A 329 -24.63 4.29 9.89
N GLU A 330 -25.32 3.23 10.29
CA GLU A 330 -24.80 2.18 11.17
C GLU A 330 -23.70 1.33 10.51
N ARG A 331 -23.54 1.47 9.19
CA ARG A 331 -22.36 0.93 8.46
C ARG A 331 -21.13 1.80 8.67
N PHE A 332 -21.30 3.09 8.93
CA PHE A 332 -20.23 4.07 9.14
C PHE A 332 -19.82 4.13 10.61
N ILE A 333 -20.74 4.38 11.55
CA ILE A 333 -20.46 4.36 12.98
C ILE A 333 -21.07 3.10 13.61
N ASP A 334 -20.19 2.28 14.18
CA ASP A 334 -20.58 1.07 14.92
C ASP A 334 -21.01 1.44 16.33
N VAL A 335 -22.27 1.15 16.67
CA VAL A 335 -22.85 1.46 17.99
C VAL A 335 -22.08 0.81 19.15
N THR A 336 -21.42 -0.32 18.89
CA THR A 336 -20.72 -1.14 19.91
C THR A 336 -19.26 -0.76 20.13
N ARG A 337 -18.69 0.13 19.31
CA ARG A 337 -17.27 0.50 19.37
C ARG A 337 -17.06 1.90 19.93
N ALA A 338 -15.98 2.05 20.70
CA ALA A 338 -15.47 3.34 21.15
C ALA A 338 -14.50 3.97 20.13
N ASP A 339 -14.09 3.22 19.10
CA ASP A 339 -13.11 3.69 18.12
C ASP A 339 -13.70 4.77 17.21
N LEU A 340 -12.89 5.73 16.82
CA LEU A 340 -13.25 6.75 15.82
C LEU A 340 -13.69 6.10 14.49
N PRO A 341 -14.69 6.68 13.81
CA PRO A 341 -15.04 6.25 12.47
C PRO A 341 -13.94 6.61 11.48
N ASP A 342 -13.73 5.77 10.47
CA ASP A 342 -12.73 5.99 9.43
C ASP A 342 -13.33 6.92 8.34
N ILE A 343 -12.89 8.18 8.28
CA ILE A 343 -13.27 9.14 7.24
C ILE A 343 -12.11 9.28 6.27
N ASP A 344 -12.14 8.43 5.24
CA ASP A 344 -11.20 8.49 4.12
C ASP A 344 -11.61 9.58 3.12
N ILE A 345 -10.65 10.37 2.61
CA ILE A 345 -10.93 11.43 1.67
C ILE A 345 -9.93 11.37 0.51
N ASP A 346 -10.46 11.43 -0.71
CA ASP A 346 -9.68 11.49 -1.93
C ASP A 346 -9.44 12.95 -2.34
N PHE A 347 -8.18 13.34 -2.43
CA PHE A 347 -7.72 14.65 -2.93
C PHE A 347 -7.01 14.49 -4.28
N GLN A 348 -6.83 15.59 -5.01
CA GLN A 348 -5.94 15.59 -6.17
C GLN A 348 -4.52 15.14 -5.75
N ASP A 349 -3.94 14.19 -6.48
CA ASP A 349 -2.64 13.62 -6.11
C ASP A 349 -1.50 14.63 -6.24
N ASP A 350 -1.60 15.60 -7.16
CA ASP A 350 -0.64 16.69 -7.38
C ASP A 350 -0.75 17.83 -6.35
N ARG A 351 -1.87 17.95 -5.62
CA ARG A 351 -2.13 19.04 -4.64
C ARG A 351 -2.32 18.57 -3.20
N ARG A 352 -2.28 17.30 -2.95
CA ARG A 352 -2.50 16.71 -1.62
C ARG A 352 -1.60 17.32 -0.53
N GLU A 353 -0.36 17.66 -0.87
CA GLU A 353 0.59 18.27 0.08
C GLU A 353 0.09 19.60 0.65
N MET A 354 -0.74 20.34 -0.07
CA MET A 354 -1.38 21.57 0.44
C MET A 354 -2.26 21.32 1.66
N VAL A 355 -2.88 20.12 1.74
CA VAL A 355 -3.72 19.73 2.88
C VAL A 355 -2.85 19.50 4.11
N PHE A 356 -1.71 18.82 3.96
CA PHE A 356 -0.74 18.63 5.04
C PHE A 356 -0.20 19.95 5.57
N GLU A 357 0.23 20.84 4.68
CA GLU A 357 0.72 22.17 5.06
C GLU A 357 -0.37 23.03 5.72
N TYR A 358 -1.62 22.92 5.28
CA TYR A 358 -2.74 23.60 5.95
C TYR A 358 -2.90 23.15 7.40
N LEU A 359 -2.92 21.82 7.65
CA LEU A 359 -3.03 21.27 9.00
C LEU A 359 -1.85 21.70 9.88
N ARG A 360 -0.62 21.69 9.34
CA ARG A 360 0.57 22.19 10.05
C ARG A 360 0.47 23.66 10.44
N ASN A 361 0.00 24.49 9.52
CA ASN A 361 -0.16 25.93 9.79
C ASN A 361 -1.27 26.21 10.81
N LYS A 362 -2.31 25.38 10.82
CA LYS A 362 -3.46 25.56 11.71
C LYS A 362 -3.23 25.04 13.12
N HIS A 363 -2.69 23.82 13.26
CA HIS A 363 -2.52 23.15 14.56
C HIS A 363 -1.13 23.35 15.18
N GLY A 364 -0.13 23.76 14.39
CA GLY A 364 1.29 23.88 14.77
C GLY A 364 2.14 22.78 14.13
N PRO A 365 3.35 23.13 13.64
CA PRO A 365 4.23 22.20 12.93
C PRO A 365 4.70 21.02 13.80
N GLU A 366 4.75 21.20 15.13
CA GLU A 366 5.11 20.17 16.11
C GLU A 366 3.96 19.20 16.43
N LYS A 367 2.72 19.54 16.07
CA LYS A 367 1.52 18.75 16.33
C LYS A 367 1.01 17.97 15.13
N VAL A 368 1.65 18.11 13.98
CA VAL A 368 1.24 17.45 12.73
C VAL A 368 2.43 16.75 12.09
N ALA A 369 2.28 15.47 11.81
CA ALA A 369 3.30 14.67 11.15
C ALA A 369 2.67 13.69 10.15
N HIS A 370 3.42 13.27 9.12
CA HIS A 370 3.03 12.11 8.32
C HIS A 370 3.10 10.85 9.16
N LEU A 371 2.12 9.98 9.01
CA LEU A 371 2.17 8.65 9.62
C LEU A 371 3.31 7.83 9.01
N GLY A 372 4.03 7.10 9.84
CA GLY A 372 5.03 6.15 9.38
C GLY A 372 4.41 4.84 8.90
N THR A 373 5.23 3.99 8.31
CA THR A 373 4.84 2.62 7.94
C THR A 373 6.04 1.69 8.07
N VAL A 374 5.79 0.45 8.47
CA VAL A 374 6.78 -0.62 8.52
C VAL A 374 6.48 -1.63 7.41
N SER A 375 7.36 -1.67 6.42
CA SER A 375 7.30 -2.69 5.37
C SER A 375 7.80 -4.02 5.92
N ARG A 376 7.07 -5.11 5.62
CA ARG A 376 7.39 -6.47 6.06
C ARG A 376 7.76 -7.37 4.88
N TYR A 377 8.53 -8.42 5.16
CA TYR A 377 8.89 -9.45 4.19
C TYR A 377 7.67 -10.29 3.83
N LYS A 378 7.01 -10.00 2.71
CA LYS A 378 5.91 -10.81 2.17
C LYS A 378 6.44 -12.05 1.45
N ALA A 379 5.67 -13.14 1.45
CA ALA A 379 6.05 -14.46 0.98
C ALA A 379 6.89 -14.49 -0.32
N LYS A 380 6.38 -13.94 -1.42
CA LYS A 380 7.09 -13.96 -2.72
C LYS A 380 8.40 -13.16 -2.70
N SER A 381 8.42 -12.02 -1.99
CA SER A 381 9.64 -11.20 -1.87
C SER A 381 10.68 -11.88 -0.97
N THR A 382 10.25 -12.54 0.10
CA THR A 382 11.11 -13.29 1.02
C THR A 382 11.82 -14.43 0.32
N ILE A 383 11.07 -15.26 -0.43
CA ILE A 383 11.66 -16.35 -1.25
C ILE A 383 12.71 -15.78 -2.22
N THR A 384 12.39 -14.64 -2.86
CA THR A 384 13.33 -14.03 -3.81
C THR A 384 14.63 -13.59 -3.12
N GLU A 385 14.53 -12.94 -1.96
CA GLU A 385 15.71 -12.42 -1.24
C GLU A 385 16.54 -13.54 -0.62
N VAL A 386 15.90 -14.50 0.02
CA VAL A 386 16.56 -15.70 0.57
C VAL A 386 17.24 -16.52 -0.52
N SER A 387 16.59 -16.75 -1.65
CA SER A 387 17.20 -17.46 -2.78
C SER A 387 18.44 -16.77 -3.31
N LYS A 388 18.40 -15.43 -3.40
CA LYS A 388 19.55 -14.62 -3.84
C LYS A 388 20.73 -14.75 -2.87
N GLU A 389 20.48 -14.65 -1.55
CA GLU A 389 21.55 -14.77 -0.53
C GLU A 389 22.12 -16.20 -0.43
N LEU A 390 21.30 -17.21 -0.68
CA LEU A 390 21.73 -18.62 -0.68
C LEU A 390 22.32 -19.07 -2.03
N GLY A 391 22.30 -18.19 -3.06
CA GLY A 391 22.78 -18.52 -4.41
C GLY A 391 21.89 -19.54 -5.14
N ILE A 392 20.60 -19.62 -4.79
CA ILE A 392 19.63 -20.51 -5.46
C ILE A 392 19.11 -19.79 -6.71
N PRO A 393 19.17 -20.45 -7.88
CA PRO A 393 18.69 -19.85 -9.12
C PRO A 393 17.20 -19.50 -9.07
N MET A 394 16.83 -18.30 -9.50
CA MET A 394 15.45 -17.82 -9.44
C MET A 394 14.45 -18.71 -10.20
N TRP A 395 14.87 -19.36 -11.27
CA TRP A 395 14.02 -20.27 -12.04
C TRP A 395 13.58 -21.51 -11.23
N GLU A 396 14.39 -21.95 -10.27
CA GLU A 396 14.06 -23.10 -9.41
C GLU A 396 12.97 -22.78 -8.36
N VAL A 397 12.84 -21.51 -8.01
CA VAL A 397 11.86 -21.06 -7.02
C VAL A 397 10.64 -20.35 -7.64
N ASN A 398 10.61 -20.18 -8.96
CA ASN A 398 9.49 -19.53 -9.62
C ASN A 398 8.18 -20.33 -9.49
N ASP A 399 8.25 -21.65 -9.60
CA ASP A 399 7.07 -22.53 -9.43
C ASP A 399 6.55 -22.45 -7.98
N LEU A 400 7.46 -22.44 -7.00
CA LEU A 400 7.12 -22.19 -5.59
C LEU A 400 6.42 -20.84 -5.40
N LYS A 401 6.98 -19.76 -5.97
CA LYS A 401 6.38 -18.41 -5.88
C LYS A 401 4.99 -18.35 -6.53
N GLY A 402 4.79 -19.09 -7.62
CA GLY A 402 3.50 -19.19 -8.29
C GLY A 402 2.46 -19.96 -7.49
N ALA A 403 2.89 -20.93 -6.69
CA ALA A 403 2.02 -21.77 -5.88
C ALA A 403 1.61 -21.14 -4.54
N ILE A 404 2.30 -20.10 -4.09
CA ILE A 404 1.98 -19.43 -2.82
C ILE A 404 0.62 -18.75 -2.89
N ILE A 405 -0.24 -19.12 -1.97
CA ILE A 405 -1.50 -18.43 -1.70
C ILE A 405 -1.21 -17.29 -0.71
N GLU A 406 -1.10 -16.09 -1.23
CA GLU A 406 -0.92 -14.89 -0.40
C GLU A 406 -2.23 -14.58 0.33
N ARG A 407 -2.13 -14.33 1.65
CA ARG A 407 -3.24 -13.93 2.50
C ARG A 407 -3.21 -12.43 2.78
N SER A 408 -4.37 -11.84 3.03
CA SER A 408 -4.47 -10.43 3.43
C SER A 408 -3.84 -10.20 4.81
N GLY A 409 -3.38 -8.97 5.09
CA GLY A 409 -2.79 -8.63 6.38
C GLY A 409 -3.74 -8.73 7.59
N GLY A 410 -5.06 -8.92 7.34
CA GLY A 410 -6.05 -9.19 8.40
C GLY A 410 -6.28 -10.67 8.70
N ASP A 411 -5.70 -11.57 7.91
CA ASP A 411 -5.75 -13.02 8.15
C ASP A 411 -4.70 -13.41 9.20
N SER A 412 -5.10 -14.15 10.22
CA SER A 412 -4.21 -14.63 11.30
C SER A 412 -3.04 -15.48 10.79
N ARG A 413 -3.17 -16.08 9.60
CA ARG A 413 -2.13 -16.89 8.95
C ARG A 413 -1.34 -16.13 7.87
N ALA A 414 -1.46 -14.81 7.78
CA ALA A 414 -0.73 -14.01 6.78
C ALA A 414 0.80 -14.12 6.89
N ALA A 415 1.30 -14.44 8.08
CA ALA A 415 2.73 -14.64 8.36
C ALA A 415 3.23 -16.09 8.10
N PHE A 416 2.36 -16.98 7.63
CA PHE A 416 2.66 -18.42 7.49
C PHE A 416 2.44 -18.96 6.07
N CYS A 417 2.32 -18.08 5.08
CA CYS A 417 2.04 -18.49 3.69
C CYS A 417 3.14 -19.42 3.12
N ILE A 418 4.40 -19.13 3.44
CA ILE A 418 5.56 -19.96 3.02
C ILE A 418 5.56 -21.29 3.77
N LEU A 419 5.35 -21.25 5.09
CA LEU A 419 5.33 -22.47 5.91
C LEU A 419 4.21 -23.40 5.48
N ASP A 420 3.01 -22.88 5.23
CA ASP A 420 1.89 -23.64 4.73
C ASP A 420 2.20 -24.27 3.36
N THR A 421 2.80 -23.48 2.45
CA THR A 421 3.20 -23.99 1.13
C THR A 421 4.23 -25.13 1.25
N PHE A 422 5.18 -25.01 2.17
CA PHE A 422 6.19 -26.06 2.41
C PHE A 422 5.57 -27.35 2.96
N ASN A 423 4.57 -27.25 3.80
CA ASN A 423 3.94 -28.40 4.46
C ASN A 423 2.86 -29.06 3.60
N GLU A 424 2.06 -28.27 2.89
CA GLU A 424 0.82 -28.72 2.24
C GLU A 424 0.99 -29.04 0.75
N LEU A 425 1.95 -28.39 0.06
CA LEU A 425 2.10 -28.54 -1.39
C LEU A 425 3.35 -29.35 -1.78
N ASP A 426 3.24 -30.17 -2.83
CA ASP A 426 4.37 -30.95 -3.36
C ASP A 426 5.53 -30.05 -3.79
N VAL A 427 5.26 -28.96 -4.49
CA VAL A 427 6.29 -27.99 -4.91
C VAL A 427 7.09 -27.43 -3.73
N GLY A 428 6.43 -27.23 -2.58
CA GLY A 428 7.08 -26.77 -1.35
C GLY A 428 7.96 -27.86 -0.74
N ARG A 429 7.45 -29.08 -0.65
CA ARG A 429 8.21 -30.26 -0.17
C ARG A 429 9.42 -30.56 -1.06
N ASP A 430 9.28 -30.49 -2.37
CA ASP A 430 10.36 -30.74 -3.33
C ASP A 430 11.47 -29.71 -3.25
N ILE A 431 11.13 -28.42 -3.08
CA ILE A 431 12.15 -27.36 -2.94
C ILE A 431 12.93 -27.54 -1.62
N LEU A 432 12.27 -27.90 -0.52
CA LEU A 432 12.95 -28.16 0.75
C LEU A 432 13.83 -29.40 0.70
N LYS A 433 13.42 -30.45 0.00
CA LYS A 433 14.24 -31.62 -0.22
C LYS A 433 15.51 -31.31 -1.01
N LYS A 434 15.41 -30.42 -2.00
CA LYS A 434 16.55 -29.99 -2.83
C LYS A 434 17.42 -28.94 -2.14
N TYR A 435 16.80 -28.00 -1.43
CA TYR A 435 17.43 -26.88 -0.74
C TYR A 435 16.89 -26.73 0.69
N PRO A 436 17.36 -27.57 1.65
CA PRO A 436 16.86 -27.52 3.04
C PRO A 436 16.96 -26.14 3.71
N GLN A 437 17.95 -25.33 3.28
CA GLN A 437 18.16 -23.96 3.79
C GLN A 437 17.02 -22.99 3.42
N MET A 438 16.16 -23.35 2.44
CA MET A 438 14.99 -22.53 2.10
C MET A 438 14.00 -22.39 3.25
N LYS A 439 14.06 -23.26 4.29
CA LYS A 439 13.30 -23.10 5.52
C LYS A 439 13.48 -21.71 6.14
N ILE A 440 14.65 -21.07 6.00
CA ILE A 440 14.92 -19.71 6.44
C ILE A 440 13.90 -18.70 5.89
N ALA A 441 13.34 -18.95 4.70
CA ALA A 441 12.33 -18.07 4.14
C ALA A 441 11.05 -18.05 4.99
N ALA A 442 10.64 -19.17 5.56
CA ALA A 442 9.50 -19.22 6.48
C ALA A 442 9.81 -18.49 7.80
N ASP A 443 11.03 -18.61 8.32
CA ASP A 443 11.46 -17.88 9.53
C ASP A 443 11.58 -16.36 9.32
N MET A 444 11.83 -15.90 8.08
CA MET A 444 11.91 -14.49 7.71
C MET A 444 10.56 -13.90 7.28
N GLU A 445 9.56 -14.74 6.99
CA GLU A 445 8.27 -14.25 6.54
C GLU A 445 7.65 -13.33 7.59
N TYR A 446 7.09 -12.20 7.13
CA TYR A 446 6.48 -11.15 7.94
C TYR A 446 7.42 -10.36 8.87
N HIS A 447 8.72 -10.68 8.93
CA HIS A 447 9.71 -9.87 9.65
C HIS A 447 9.76 -8.44 9.11
N ALA A 448 9.97 -7.44 9.97
CA ALA A 448 10.11 -6.05 9.57
C ALA A 448 11.34 -5.86 8.66
N ARG A 449 11.16 -5.13 7.56
CA ARG A 449 12.18 -4.97 6.50
C ARG A 449 12.81 -3.59 6.48
N HIS A 450 11.98 -2.56 6.40
CA HIS A 450 12.36 -1.15 6.45
C HIS A 450 11.16 -0.29 6.82
N SER A 451 11.46 0.91 7.32
CA SER A 451 10.45 1.94 7.54
C SER A 451 10.22 2.79 6.27
N GLY A 452 9.11 3.48 6.24
CA GLY A 452 8.75 4.43 5.19
C GLY A 452 7.69 5.41 5.67
N VAL A 453 7.29 6.31 4.78
CA VAL A 453 6.17 7.24 5.01
C VAL A 453 4.89 6.58 4.51
N HIS A 454 3.82 6.63 5.29
CA HIS A 454 2.51 6.15 4.86
C HIS A 454 1.98 7.03 3.71
N ALA A 455 1.40 6.40 2.70
CA ALA A 455 1.00 7.10 1.48
C ALA A 455 -0.06 8.19 1.69
N ALA A 456 -0.87 8.09 2.76
CA ALA A 456 -2.04 8.95 2.97
C ALA A 456 -2.18 9.45 4.41
N GLY A 457 -1.69 8.72 5.41
CA GLY A 457 -1.94 9.01 6.82
C GLY A 457 -1.24 10.28 7.31
N ILE A 458 -2.00 11.14 7.95
CA ILE A 458 -1.53 12.34 8.66
C ILE A 458 -1.95 12.20 10.12
N LEU A 459 -1.01 12.37 11.02
CA LEU A 459 -1.29 12.47 12.46
C LEU A 459 -1.52 13.93 12.83
N VAL A 460 -2.57 14.17 13.61
CA VAL A 460 -2.85 15.47 14.23
C VAL A 460 -3.03 15.23 15.72
N THR A 461 -2.33 15.98 16.57
CA THR A 461 -2.30 15.77 18.01
C THR A 461 -2.59 17.05 18.79
N GLU A 462 -3.16 16.93 19.98
CA GLU A 462 -3.39 18.09 20.87
C GLU A 462 -2.06 18.58 21.46
N GLU A 463 -1.19 17.68 21.85
CA GLU A 463 0.18 17.96 22.32
C GLU A 463 1.19 17.67 21.20
N PRO A 464 2.45 18.16 21.28
CA PRO A 464 3.47 17.84 20.27
C PRO A 464 3.64 16.35 20.01
N VAL A 465 3.81 15.94 18.73
CA VAL A 465 3.93 14.54 18.32
C VAL A 465 5.07 13.82 19.04
N HIS A 466 6.16 14.53 19.35
CA HIS A 466 7.31 13.96 20.06
C HIS A 466 7.01 13.59 21.54
N ASN A 467 5.82 13.92 22.07
CA ASN A 467 5.37 13.36 23.35
C ASN A 467 4.97 11.87 23.21
N TYR A 468 4.68 11.38 22.01
CA TYR A 468 4.16 10.05 21.74
C TYR A 468 5.12 9.15 20.99
N CYS A 469 5.90 9.71 20.05
CA CYS A 469 6.91 9.01 19.28
C CYS A 469 7.93 9.97 18.67
N SER A 470 9.06 9.44 18.18
CA SER A 470 10.03 10.24 17.43
C SER A 470 9.48 10.62 16.04
N VAL A 471 9.97 11.74 15.51
CA VAL A 471 9.63 12.22 14.18
C VAL A 471 10.88 12.27 13.31
N SER A 472 10.89 11.59 12.18
CA SER A 472 11.99 11.69 11.22
C SER A 472 11.94 13.05 10.51
N SER A 473 13.05 13.78 10.49
CA SER A 473 13.18 15.05 9.75
C SER A 473 13.01 14.87 8.24
N TYR A 474 13.40 13.71 7.72
CA TYR A 474 13.15 13.37 6.33
C TYR A 474 11.65 13.11 6.11
N GLY A 475 10.95 14.11 5.54
CA GLY A 475 9.51 14.07 5.27
C GLY A 475 8.59 14.26 6.47
N GLY A 476 9.11 14.66 7.66
CA GLY A 476 8.26 14.89 8.85
C GLY A 476 7.44 13.66 9.25
N SER A 477 8.01 12.45 9.15
CA SER A 477 7.31 11.19 9.38
C SER A 477 7.47 10.71 10.83
N ALA A 478 6.35 10.46 11.50
CA ALA A 478 6.33 9.85 12.84
C ALA A 478 6.83 8.38 12.77
N GLN A 479 7.67 7.98 13.73
CA GLN A 479 8.18 6.61 13.83
C GLN A 479 7.17 5.68 14.52
N ILE A 480 5.97 5.64 13.96
CA ILE A 480 4.87 4.82 14.43
C ILE A 480 4.02 4.38 13.23
N ASP A 481 3.53 3.16 13.20
CA ASP A 481 2.64 2.67 12.16
C ASP A 481 1.15 2.83 12.53
N LYS A 482 0.26 2.43 11.62
CA LYS A 482 -1.19 2.59 11.77
C LYS A 482 -1.72 1.94 13.07
N TYR A 483 -1.33 0.69 13.34
CA TYR A 483 -1.85 -0.07 14.47
C TYR A 483 -1.36 0.50 15.80
N ASP A 484 -0.10 0.89 15.84
CA ASP A 484 0.51 1.49 17.01
C ASP A 484 -0.03 2.90 17.31
N ALA A 485 -0.36 3.66 16.25
CA ALA A 485 -1.00 4.96 16.39
C ALA A 485 -2.43 4.84 16.95
N GLU A 486 -3.20 3.85 16.50
CA GLU A 486 -4.53 3.52 17.03
C GLU A 486 -4.46 3.12 18.51
N ASP A 487 -3.49 2.28 18.91
CA ASP A 487 -3.29 1.87 20.29
C ASP A 487 -2.93 3.04 21.23
N LEU A 488 -2.26 4.06 20.74
CA LEU A 488 -1.94 5.27 21.49
C LEU A 488 -3.04 6.35 21.39
N ASN A 489 -4.17 6.04 20.79
CA ASN A 489 -5.31 6.95 20.57
C ASN A 489 -4.93 8.21 19.80
N LEU A 490 -3.95 8.12 18.88
CA LEU A 490 -3.53 9.23 18.02
C LEU A 490 -4.55 9.44 16.91
N LEU A 491 -4.97 10.68 16.71
CA LEU A 491 -5.87 11.03 15.60
C LEU A 491 -5.14 10.87 14.26
N LYS A 492 -5.58 9.89 13.47
CA LYS A 492 -5.13 9.64 12.11
C LYS A 492 -6.16 10.17 11.11
N ILE A 493 -5.72 10.94 10.15
CA ILE A 493 -6.52 11.43 9.01
C ILE A 493 -5.96 10.82 7.74
N ASP A 494 -6.77 10.12 6.96
CA ASP A 494 -6.35 9.53 5.68
C ASP A 494 -6.66 10.48 4.52
N ALA A 495 -5.65 11.26 4.12
CA ALA A 495 -5.67 12.14 2.95
C ALA A 495 -5.08 11.40 1.74
N LEU A 496 -5.95 10.75 0.97
CA LEU A 496 -5.55 9.91 -0.18
C LEU A 496 -5.36 10.76 -1.45
N GLY A 497 -4.33 10.46 -2.23
CA GLY A 497 -4.13 11.09 -3.54
C GLY A 497 -4.78 10.27 -4.65
N LEU A 498 -5.72 10.86 -5.39
CA LEU A 498 -6.39 10.21 -6.51
C LEU A 498 -6.13 10.98 -7.82
N ARG A 499 -5.39 10.35 -8.74
CA ARG A 499 -5.03 10.95 -10.04
C ARG A 499 -6.24 11.34 -10.88
N THR A 500 -7.32 10.57 -10.81
CA THR A 500 -8.56 10.87 -11.54
C THR A 500 -9.06 12.28 -11.20
N LEU A 501 -8.95 12.72 -9.94
CA LEU A 501 -9.35 14.07 -9.57
C LEU A 501 -8.46 15.15 -10.20
N SER A 502 -7.14 14.88 -10.33
CA SER A 502 -6.23 15.78 -11.05
C SER A 502 -6.58 15.86 -12.54
N ILE A 503 -6.93 14.73 -13.17
CA ILE A 503 -7.42 14.68 -14.57
C ILE A 503 -8.72 15.48 -14.72
N LEU A 504 -9.71 15.25 -13.86
CA LEU A 504 -10.99 15.96 -13.92
C LEU A 504 -10.80 17.48 -13.72
N GLN A 505 -9.97 17.89 -12.75
CA GLN A 505 -9.66 19.30 -12.54
C GLN A 505 -8.95 19.92 -13.76
N ASP A 506 -8.00 19.20 -14.36
CA ASP A 506 -7.32 19.65 -15.58
C ASP A 506 -8.31 19.91 -16.73
N ILE A 507 -9.32 19.06 -16.89
CA ILE A 507 -10.38 19.27 -17.89
C ILE A 507 -11.21 20.50 -17.53
N LEU A 508 -11.65 20.64 -16.28
CA LEU A 508 -12.44 21.78 -15.83
C LEU A 508 -11.70 23.12 -16.08
N ASP A 509 -10.39 23.15 -15.78
CA ASP A 509 -9.54 24.32 -16.01
C ASP A 509 -9.45 24.67 -17.51
N GLN A 510 -9.39 23.68 -18.40
CA GLN A 510 -9.35 23.89 -19.86
C GLN A 510 -10.65 24.40 -20.43
N VAL A 511 -11.79 23.87 -19.94
CA VAL A 511 -13.13 24.20 -20.49
C VAL A 511 -13.81 25.35 -19.76
N GLY A 512 -13.18 25.86 -18.69
CA GLY A 512 -13.69 26.97 -17.89
C GLY A 512 -14.91 26.61 -17.05
N TRP A 513 -15.13 25.32 -16.74
CA TRP A 513 -16.19 24.91 -15.82
C TRP A 513 -15.75 25.08 -14.38
N GLN A 514 -16.65 25.67 -13.54
CA GLN A 514 -16.46 25.65 -12.09
C GLN A 514 -16.69 24.24 -11.54
N ARG A 515 -16.04 23.89 -10.43
CA ARG A 515 -16.12 22.57 -9.79
C ARG A 515 -17.55 22.19 -9.41
N GLU A 516 -18.29 23.16 -8.89
CA GLU A 516 -19.69 23.03 -8.48
C GLU A 516 -20.57 22.53 -9.63
N LYS A 517 -20.31 23.00 -10.86
CA LYS A 517 -21.06 22.57 -12.04
C LYS A 517 -20.92 21.06 -12.33
N LEU A 518 -19.78 20.46 -12.00
CA LEU A 518 -19.57 19.02 -12.12
C LEU A 518 -20.16 18.28 -10.91
N ILE A 519 -19.97 18.82 -9.70
CA ILE A 519 -20.46 18.23 -8.45
C ILE A 519 -21.99 18.15 -8.45
N ASP A 520 -22.66 19.20 -8.90
CA ASP A 520 -24.13 19.31 -8.95
C ASP A 520 -24.72 18.80 -10.27
N TYR A 521 -23.90 18.14 -11.10
CA TYR A 521 -24.37 17.63 -12.39
C TYR A 521 -25.43 16.51 -12.19
N PRO A 522 -26.59 16.58 -12.90
CA PRO A 522 -27.64 15.56 -12.76
C PRO A 522 -27.13 14.14 -13.03
N LEU A 523 -27.58 13.16 -12.24
CA LEU A 523 -27.14 11.76 -12.34
C LEU A 523 -27.97 10.92 -13.35
N ASP A 524 -28.73 11.56 -14.22
CA ASP A 524 -29.65 10.94 -15.18
C ASP A 524 -29.34 11.27 -16.65
N ASP A 525 -28.16 11.80 -16.95
CA ASP A 525 -27.74 12.15 -18.32
C ASP A 525 -27.48 10.86 -19.13
N LYS A 526 -28.43 10.56 -20.04
CA LYS A 526 -28.37 9.38 -20.93
C LYS A 526 -27.14 9.40 -21.86
N ASP A 527 -26.71 10.58 -22.26
CA ASP A 527 -25.54 10.75 -23.11
C ASP A 527 -24.25 10.34 -22.38
N ALA A 528 -24.19 10.59 -21.07
CA ALA A 528 -23.08 10.11 -20.23
C ALA A 528 -23.07 8.57 -20.13
N PHE A 529 -24.27 7.94 -19.98
CA PHE A 529 -24.38 6.48 -19.97
C PHE A 529 -24.03 5.85 -21.31
N ALA A 530 -24.31 6.55 -22.42
CA ALA A 530 -23.95 6.08 -23.76
C ALA A 530 -22.43 5.86 -23.91
N ILE A 531 -21.58 6.60 -23.22
CA ILE A 531 -20.12 6.39 -23.23
C ILE A 531 -19.76 4.96 -22.83
N LEU A 532 -20.39 4.43 -21.78
CA LEU A 532 -20.16 3.04 -21.33
C LEU A 532 -20.82 2.02 -22.25
N ASN A 533 -22.01 2.32 -22.76
CA ASN A 533 -22.75 1.44 -23.66
C ASN A 533 -22.13 1.33 -25.05
N ASP A 534 -21.41 2.37 -25.50
CA ASP A 534 -20.64 2.42 -26.75
C ASP A 534 -19.22 1.85 -26.57
N GLU A 535 -18.90 1.28 -25.41
CA GLU A 535 -17.60 0.69 -25.08
C GLU A 535 -16.42 1.68 -25.12
N LYS A 536 -16.65 2.97 -24.86
CA LYS A 536 -15.63 4.01 -24.84
C LYS A 536 -14.99 4.13 -23.45
N TYR A 537 -14.28 3.10 -23.03
CA TYR A 537 -13.78 2.97 -21.66
C TYR A 537 -12.45 3.71 -21.37
N ALA A 538 -11.72 4.16 -22.40
CA ALA A 538 -10.41 4.81 -22.23
C ALA A 538 -10.48 6.01 -21.29
N GLY A 539 -9.69 5.99 -20.20
CA GLY A 539 -9.65 7.05 -19.19
C GLY A 539 -10.82 7.09 -18.21
N ILE A 540 -11.84 6.23 -18.35
CA ILE A 540 -12.94 6.17 -17.39
C ILE A 540 -12.52 5.45 -16.13
N PHE A 541 -12.62 6.15 -15.00
CA PHE A 541 -12.22 5.61 -13.69
C PHE A 541 -12.81 4.22 -13.45
N GLN A 542 -11.97 3.26 -13.07
CA GLN A 542 -12.22 1.83 -12.85
C GLN A 542 -12.63 1.02 -14.11
N PHE A 543 -13.26 1.61 -15.13
CA PHE A 543 -13.78 0.89 -16.29
C PHE A 543 -12.71 0.50 -17.33
N GLU A 544 -11.45 0.84 -17.11
CA GLU A 544 -10.34 0.31 -17.93
C GLU A 544 -10.06 -1.19 -17.67
N GLY A 545 -10.62 -1.76 -16.60
CA GLY A 545 -10.44 -3.16 -16.24
C GLY A 545 -11.38 -4.11 -17.00
N TYR A 546 -10.84 -5.23 -17.50
CA TYR A 546 -11.60 -6.23 -18.28
C TYR A 546 -12.88 -6.72 -17.58
N ALA A 547 -12.84 -6.94 -16.26
CA ALA A 547 -13.99 -7.42 -15.49
C ALA A 547 -15.18 -6.46 -15.56
N LEU A 548 -14.94 -5.13 -15.34
CA LEU A 548 -16.00 -4.14 -15.44
C LEU A 548 -16.53 -4.03 -16.87
N GLN A 549 -15.65 -4.01 -17.87
CA GLN A 549 -16.04 -3.98 -19.28
C GLN A 549 -16.90 -5.19 -19.66
N SER A 550 -16.54 -6.39 -19.22
CA SER A 550 -17.28 -7.61 -19.49
C SER A 550 -18.71 -7.57 -18.91
N VAL A 551 -18.85 -7.09 -17.68
CA VAL A 551 -20.18 -6.93 -17.05
C VAL A 551 -21.00 -5.86 -17.77
N THR A 552 -20.39 -4.71 -18.08
CA THR A 552 -21.07 -3.58 -18.78
C THR A 552 -21.61 -3.99 -20.15
N ARG A 553 -20.85 -4.75 -20.94
CA ARG A 553 -21.30 -5.26 -22.26
C ARG A 553 -22.55 -6.11 -22.16
N GLN A 554 -22.64 -6.94 -21.12
CA GLN A 554 -23.74 -7.90 -20.93
C GLN A 554 -24.98 -7.24 -20.36
N MET A 555 -24.82 -6.23 -19.51
CA MET A 555 -25.91 -5.67 -18.73
C MET A 555 -26.49 -4.39 -19.36
N LYS A 556 -25.61 -3.57 -20.01
CA LYS A 556 -25.93 -2.19 -20.41
C LYS A 556 -26.21 -1.28 -19.19
N VAL A 557 -26.00 0.01 -19.38
CA VAL A 557 -26.20 1.03 -18.33
C VAL A 557 -27.42 1.88 -18.69
N HIS A 558 -28.43 1.90 -17.83
CA HIS A 558 -29.64 2.66 -18.01
C HIS A 558 -29.75 3.83 -17.05
N ASP A 559 -29.17 3.70 -15.87
CA ASP A 559 -29.18 4.72 -14.83
C ASP A 559 -27.90 4.68 -14.00
N PHE A 560 -27.81 5.55 -12.99
CA PHE A 560 -26.65 5.66 -12.12
C PHE A 560 -26.46 4.43 -11.19
N GLU A 561 -27.55 3.78 -10.76
CA GLU A 561 -27.49 2.60 -9.88
C GLU A 561 -26.81 1.42 -10.62
N ASP A 562 -26.95 1.34 -11.94
CA ASP A 562 -26.24 0.35 -12.76
C ASP A 562 -24.71 0.52 -12.68
N ILE A 563 -24.21 1.76 -12.70
CA ILE A 563 -22.76 2.04 -12.53
C ILE A 563 -22.30 1.58 -11.17
N ALA A 564 -23.06 1.87 -10.12
CA ALA A 564 -22.74 1.43 -8.75
C ALA A 564 -22.75 -0.10 -8.64
N ALA A 565 -23.77 -0.76 -9.24
CA ALA A 565 -23.91 -2.22 -9.26
C ALA A 565 -22.75 -2.89 -10.01
N ILE A 566 -22.35 -2.40 -11.18
CA ILE A 566 -21.20 -2.91 -11.96
C ILE A 566 -19.92 -2.88 -11.11
N THR A 567 -19.69 -1.77 -10.40
CA THR A 567 -18.52 -1.63 -9.50
C THR A 567 -18.49 -2.71 -8.39
N ALA A 568 -19.65 -3.11 -7.90
CA ALA A 568 -19.78 -4.14 -6.87
C ALA A 568 -19.67 -5.57 -7.43
N LEU A 569 -20.25 -5.82 -8.62
CA LEU A 569 -20.41 -7.14 -9.23
C LEU A 569 -19.18 -7.61 -10.03
N ALA A 570 -18.39 -6.70 -10.61
CA ALA A 570 -17.23 -7.02 -11.43
C ALA A 570 -15.98 -7.39 -10.59
N ARG A 571 -16.12 -8.35 -9.68
CA ARG A 571 -15.08 -8.78 -8.73
C ARG A 571 -15.04 -10.32 -8.66
N PRO A 572 -13.88 -10.91 -8.29
CA PRO A 572 -13.73 -12.38 -8.29
C PRO A 572 -14.80 -13.14 -7.48
N GLY A 573 -15.19 -12.61 -6.31
CA GLY A 573 -16.24 -13.23 -5.46
C GLY A 573 -17.57 -13.43 -6.20
N PRO A 574 -18.27 -12.33 -6.59
CA PRO A 574 -19.55 -12.39 -7.31
C PRO A 574 -19.46 -13.11 -8.66
N LEU A 575 -18.36 -12.91 -9.41
CA LEU A 575 -18.15 -13.57 -10.71
C LEU A 575 -18.04 -15.10 -10.55
N ASN A 576 -17.29 -15.58 -9.56
CA ASN A 576 -17.06 -17.01 -9.35
C ASN A 576 -18.26 -17.72 -8.68
N SER A 577 -19.05 -17.01 -7.86
CA SER A 577 -20.23 -17.59 -7.19
C SER A 577 -21.48 -17.65 -8.07
N GLY A 578 -21.46 -17.04 -9.26
CA GLY A 578 -22.64 -16.95 -10.14
C GLY A 578 -23.59 -15.77 -9.84
N GLY A 579 -23.35 -15.00 -8.76
CA GLY A 579 -24.19 -13.85 -8.37
C GLY A 579 -24.25 -12.76 -9.44
N THR A 580 -23.12 -12.49 -10.11
CA THR A 580 -23.09 -11.55 -11.24
C THR A 580 -23.95 -12.02 -12.41
N THR A 581 -23.90 -13.30 -12.75
CA THR A 581 -24.70 -13.87 -13.84
C THR A 581 -26.19 -13.81 -13.53
N GLU A 582 -26.58 -14.12 -12.30
CA GLU A 582 -27.98 -14.04 -11.84
C GLU A 582 -28.49 -12.60 -11.92
N TYR A 583 -27.70 -11.63 -11.43
CA TYR A 583 -28.04 -10.21 -11.53
C TYR A 583 -28.26 -9.77 -12.98
N ILE A 584 -27.30 -10.08 -13.88
CA ILE A 584 -27.38 -9.69 -15.29
C ILE A 584 -28.64 -10.28 -15.95
N LYS A 585 -28.98 -11.54 -15.73
CA LYS A 585 -30.17 -12.18 -16.32
C LYS A 585 -31.47 -11.53 -15.88
N ARG A 586 -31.59 -11.19 -14.60
CA ARG A 586 -32.75 -10.49 -14.04
C ARG A 586 -32.82 -9.05 -14.52
N HIS A 587 -31.71 -8.35 -14.53
CA HIS A 587 -31.60 -6.96 -15.00
C HIS A 587 -31.98 -6.82 -16.48
N THR A 588 -31.56 -7.75 -17.33
CA THR A 588 -31.91 -7.78 -18.78
C THR A 588 -33.27 -8.37 -19.09
N GLY A 589 -34.00 -8.86 -18.09
CA GLY A 589 -35.28 -9.52 -18.28
C GLY A 589 -35.20 -10.94 -18.86
N ALA A 590 -34.01 -11.54 -18.96
CA ALA A 590 -33.82 -12.93 -19.37
C ALA A 590 -34.35 -13.93 -18.34
N GLU A 591 -34.36 -13.56 -17.07
CA GLU A 591 -35.04 -14.26 -15.98
C GLU A 591 -35.95 -13.29 -15.23
N LYS A 592 -37.06 -13.81 -14.68
CA LYS A 592 -37.96 -13.00 -13.84
C LYS A 592 -37.29 -12.68 -12.52
N THR A 593 -37.42 -11.43 -12.04
CA THR A 593 -36.98 -11.04 -10.71
C THR A 593 -37.74 -11.83 -9.64
N GLU A 594 -37.04 -12.55 -8.81
CA GLU A 594 -37.56 -13.28 -7.65
C GLU A 594 -36.91 -12.74 -6.39
N TYR A 595 -37.69 -12.69 -5.30
CA TYR A 595 -37.25 -12.25 -4.00
C TYR A 595 -37.17 -13.43 -3.06
N LEU A 596 -36.19 -13.44 -2.13
CA LEU A 596 -36.03 -14.50 -1.12
C LEU A 596 -37.26 -14.70 -0.26
N HIS A 597 -37.94 -13.58 0.04
CA HIS A 597 -39.20 -13.53 0.77
C HIS A 597 -39.89 -12.18 0.45
N PRO A 598 -41.21 -12.04 0.52
CA PRO A 598 -41.87 -10.76 0.29
C PRO A 598 -41.35 -9.60 1.10
N LEU A 599 -40.93 -9.83 2.35
CA LEU A 599 -40.33 -8.83 3.24
C LEU A 599 -38.92 -8.38 2.80
N THR A 600 -38.27 -9.13 1.92
CA THR A 600 -36.95 -8.72 1.38
C THR A 600 -37.07 -7.90 0.10
N LYS A 601 -38.30 -7.73 -0.45
CA LYS A 601 -38.53 -7.04 -1.69
C LYS A 601 -37.99 -5.61 -1.65
N ASP A 602 -38.44 -4.81 -0.71
CA ASP A 602 -38.09 -3.39 -0.62
C ASP A 602 -36.58 -3.19 -0.40
N ILE A 603 -35.89 -4.19 0.17
CA ILE A 603 -34.45 -4.17 0.41
C ILE A 603 -33.64 -4.50 -0.87
N THR A 604 -34.16 -5.44 -1.69
CA THR A 604 -33.41 -5.99 -2.81
C THR A 604 -33.98 -5.61 -4.18
N GLU A 605 -35.05 -4.81 -4.25
CA GLU A 605 -35.64 -4.38 -5.51
C GLU A 605 -34.67 -3.59 -6.39
N VAL A 606 -33.87 -2.69 -5.78
CA VAL A 606 -32.82 -1.90 -6.44
C VAL A 606 -31.73 -2.78 -7.06
N THR A 607 -31.60 -4.01 -6.64
CA THR A 607 -30.63 -5.00 -7.13
C THR A 607 -31.32 -6.23 -7.77
N ASN A 608 -32.51 -6.07 -8.30
CA ASN A 608 -33.26 -7.13 -9.01
C ASN A 608 -33.42 -8.42 -8.18
N GLY A 609 -33.63 -8.29 -6.85
CA GLY A 609 -33.80 -9.42 -5.93
C GLY A 609 -32.49 -10.14 -5.55
N VAL A 610 -31.32 -9.67 -6.01
CA VAL A 610 -30.01 -10.23 -5.67
C VAL A 610 -29.39 -9.46 -4.52
N VAL A 611 -28.86 -10.13 -3.53
CA VAL A 611 -28.10 -9.50 -2.42
C VAL A 611 -26.70 -9.15 -2.92
N VAL A 612 -26.45 -7.87 -3.19
CA VAL A 612 -25.18 -7.33 -3.70
C VAL A 612 -24.41 -6.59 -2.62
N TYR A 613 -25.10 -5.94 -1.70
CA TYR A 613 -24.50 -5.02 -0.74
C TYR A 613 -24.56 -5.54 0.70
N GLN A 614 -23.53 -5.21 1.48
CA GLN A 614 -23.48 -5.50 2.93
C GLN A 614 -24.64 -4.86 3.68
N GLU A 615 -25.02 -3.67 3.26
CA GLU A 615 -26.17 -2.93 3.80
C GLU A 615 -27.47 -3.74 3.66
N GLN A 616 -27.68 -4.43 2.53
CA GLN A 616 -28.86 -5.30 2.35
C GLN A 616 -28.85 -6.49 3.33
N VAL A 617 -27.70 -7.12 3.55
CA VAL A 617 -27.57 -8.18 4.56
C VAL A 617 -27.91 -7.64 5.96
N MET A 618 -27.42 -6.42 6.28
CA MET A 618 -27.70 -5.77 7.55
C MET A 618 -29.20 -5.47 7.71
N GLN A 619 -29.86 -4.94 6.66
CA GLN A 619 -31.28 -4.65 6.64
C GLN A 619 -32.12 -5.94 6.76
N ILE A 620 -31.79 -7.01 6.02
CA ILE A 620 -32.49 -8.30 6.13
C ILE A 620 -32.34 -8.86 7.57
N GLY A 621 -31.16 -8.82 8.15
CA GLY A 621 -30.93 -9.24 9.53
C GLY A 621 -31.81 -8.50 10.53
N ARG A 622 -31.97 -7.17 10.36
CA ARG A 622 -32.77 -6.31 11.22
C ARG A 622 -34.28 -6.45 10.96
N ASP A 623 -34.70 -6.32 9.69
CA ASP A 623 -36.13 -6.15 9.35
C ASP A 623 -36.88 -7.49 9.25
N VAL A 624 -36.17 -8.54 8.78
CA VAL A 624 -36.71 -9.90 8.69
C VAL A 624 -36.47 -10.69 9.98
N GLY A 625 -35.21 -10.66 10.49
CA GLY A 625 -34.82 -11.43 11.67
C GLY A 625 -34.88 -10.67 12.98
N LYS A 626 -35.33 -9.40 12.97
CA LYS A 626 -35.41 -8.51 14.16
C LYS A 626 -34.12 -8.47 15.01
N LEU A 627 -32.98 -8.68 14.39
CA LEU A 627 -31.68 -8.60 15.06
C LEU A 627 -31.42 -7.17 15.56
N SER A 628 -30.80 -7.03 16.72
CA SER A 628 -30.31 -5.74 17.20
C SER A 628 -29.20 -5.17 16.31
N TRP A 629 -28.98 -3.86 16.34
CA TRP A 629 -27.85 -3.25 15.61
C TRP A 629 -26.49 -3.81 16.06
N GLU A 630 -26.39 -4.23 17.34
CA GLU A 630 -25.20 -4.90 17.86
C GLU A 630 -24.96 -6.25 17.17
N ASP A 631 -26.00 -7.11 17.09
CA ASP A 631 -25.92 -8.41 16.43
C ASP A 631 -25.61 -8.24 14.93
N VAL A 632 -26.29 -7.30 14.27
CA VAL A 632 -26.06 -6.95 12.84
C VAL A 632 -24.62 -6.46 12.60
N SER A 633 -24.07 -5.65 13.50
CA SER A 633 -22.68 -5.19 13.40
C SER A 633 -21.68 -6.35 13.54
N GLN A 634 -21.93 -7.30 14.44
CA GLN A 634 -21.09 -8.51 14.56
C GLN A 634 -21.20 -9.40 13.31
N LEU A 635 -22.41 -9.56 12.76
CA LEU A 635 -22.64 -10.31 11.52
C LEU A 635 -21.84 -9.70 10.36
N ARG A 636 -21.86 -8.38 10.20
CA ARG A 636 -21.05 -7.66 9.20
C ARG A 636 -19.54 -7.90 9.38
N LYS A 637 -19.04 -7.86 10.61
CA LYS A 637 -17.61 -8.14 10.91
C LYS A 637 -17.23 -9.56 10.53
N ALA A 638 -18.12 -10.54 10.80
CA ALA A 638 -17.91 -11.92 10.44
C ALA A 638 -17.78 -12.11 8.92
N MET A 639 -18.64 -11.45 8.14
CA MET A 639 -18.57 -11.45 6.68
C MET A 639 -17.23 -10.88 6.18
N SER A 640 -16.83 -9.72 6.71
CA SER A 640 -15.59 -9.04 6.29
C SER A 640 -14.31 -9.83 6.64
N LYS A 641 -14.34 -10.66 7.70
CA LYS A 641 -13.19 -11.44 8.19
C LYS A 641 -13.25 -12.93 7.83
N SER A 642 -14.30 -13.38 7.14
CA SER A 642 -14.51 -14.80 6.78
C SER A 642 -14.38 -15.74 7.98
N LEU A 643 -15.09 -15.43 9.09
CA LEU A 643 -14.95 -16.13 10.38
C LEU A 643 -15.51 -17.56 10.40
N GLY A 644 -16.09 -18.04 9.27
CA GLY A 644 -16.57 -19.42 9.14
C GLY A 644 -18.01 -19.64 9.60
N GLN A 645 -18.55 -20.81 9.25
CA GLN A 645 -19.95 -21.19 9.43
C GLN A 645 -20.39 -21.18 10.92
N GLU A 646 -19.54 -21.70 11.80
CA GLU A 646 -19.86 -21.78 13.25
C GLU A 646 -20.19 -20.41 13.87
N PHE A 647 -19.54 -19.35 13.41
CA PHE A 647 -19.82 -18.00 13.87
C PHE A 647 -21.20 -17.53 13.41
N PHE A 648 -21.57 -17.82 12.15
CA PHE A 648 -22.88 -17.47 11.61
C PHE A 648 -24.01 -18.26 12.27
N ASP A 649 -23.82 -19.54 12.51
CA ASP A 649 -24.83 -20.39 13.15
C ASP A 649 -25.20 -19.92 14.56
N LYS A 650 -24.29 -19.27 15.28
CA LYS A 650 -24.55 -18.64 16.58
C LYS A 650 -25.64 -17.56 16.52
N TYR A 651 -25.73 -16.83 15.38
CA TYR A 651 -26.73 -15.76 15.23
C TYR A 651 -28.02 -16.26 14.57
N PHE A 652 -28.02 -17.44 13.97
CA PHE A 652 -29.21 -17.99 13.33
C PHE A 652 -30.37 -18.18 14.30
N GLU A 653 -30.13 -18.66 15.50
CA GLU A 653 -31.21 -18.86 16.49
C GLU A 653 -31.92 -17.54 16.86
N LYS A 654 -31.18 -16.45 16.96
CA LYS A 654 -31.75 -15.11 17.15
C LYS A 654 -32.54 -14.65 15.93
N PHE A 655 -32.00 -14.83 14.74
CA PHE A 655 -32.64 -14.49 13.48
C PHE A 655 -33.95 -15.26 13.29
N LYS A 656 -33.96 -16.55 13.57
CA LYS A 656 -35.11 -17.44 13.49
C LYS A 656 -36.26 -16.94 14.38
N ILE A 657 -35.98 -16.61 15.67
CA ILE A 657 -37.00 -16.09 16.61
C ILE A 657 -37.64 -14.83 16.02
N GLY A 658 -36.86 -13.88 15.54
CA GLY A 658 -37.40 -12.65 14.94
C GLY A 658 -38.18 -12.89 13.62
N ALA A 659 -37.74 -13.86 12.82
CA ALA A 659 -38.42 -14.27 11.59
C ALA A 659 -39.79 -14.94 11.90
N GLU A 660 -39.86 -15.79 12.92
CA GLU A 660 -41.12 -16.39 13.41
C GLU A 660 -42.10 -15.32 13.87
N GLU A 661 -41.65 -14.26 14.54
CA GLU A 661 -42.51 -13.11 14.93
C GLU A 661 -43.02 -12.33 13.68
N ASN A 662 -42.34 -12.40 12.56
CA ASN A 662 -42.79 -11.86 11.27
C ASN A 662 -43.63 -12.86 10.46
N GLY A 663 -43.98 -14.02 11.04
CA GLY A 663 -44.80 -15.05 10.40
C GLY A 663 -44.04 -15.93 9.39
N ILE A 664 -42.73 -16.01 9.47
CA ILE A 664 -41.89 -16.82 8.58
C ILE A 664 -41.60 -18.16 9.25
N GLU A 665 -41.83 -19.26 8.57
CA GLU A 665 -41.55 -20.60 9.10
C GLU A 665 -40.03 -20.85 9.20
N GLU A 666 -39.61 -21.75 10.10
CA GLU A 666 -38.19 -22.06 10.32
C GLU A 666 -37.45 -22.48 9.05
N SER A 667 -38.09 -23.26 8.18
CA SER A 667 -37.53 -23.68 6.89
C SER A 667 -37.24 -22.52 5.93
N GLU A 668 -38.16 -21.52 5.88
CA GLU A 668 -37.96 -20.31 5.09
C GLU A 668 -36.92 -19.40 5.73
N ALA A 669 -36.97 -19.23 7.06
CA ALA A 669 -35.96 -18.47 7.81
C ALA A 669 -34.54 -19.05 7.59
N ARG A 670 -34.41 -20.39 7.57
CA ARG A 670 -33.13 -21.05 7.26
C ARG A 670 -32.69 -20.81 5.83
N TYR A 671 -33.61 -20.89 4.88
CA TYR A 671 -33.32 -20.60 3.48
C TYR A 671 -32.80 -19.18 3.27
N ILE A 672 -33.48 -18.19 3.86
CA ILE A 672 -33.05 -16.78 3.82
C ILE A 672 -31.65 -16.64 4.44
N TRP A 673 -31.45 -17.25 5.61
CA TRP A 673 -30.17 -17.16 6.35
C TRP A 673 -29.00 -17.76 5.58
N ASP A 674 -29.15 -18.95 5.05
CA ASP A 674 -28.09 -19.62 4.27
C ASP A 674 -27.77 -18.83 3.00
N HIS A 675 -28.77 -18.17 2.40
CA HIS A 675 -28.60 -17.33 1.23
C HIS A 675 -27.81 -16.06 1.55
N ILE A 676 -28.19 -15.32 2.59
CA ILE A 676 -27.44 -14.11 3.00
C ILE A 676 -26.04 -14.44 3.53
N ASN A 677 -25.82 -15.60 4.14
CA ASN A 677 -24.51 -16.07 4.55
C ASN A 677 -23.60 -16.31 3.34
N THR A 678 -24.12 -17.03 2.33
CA THR A 678 -23.37 -17.28 1.09
C THR A 678 -23.04 -15.98 0.36
N MET A 679 -24.06 -15.13 0.12
CA MET A 679 -23.91 -13.85 -0.58
C MET A 679 -23.13 -12.82 0.25
N GLY A 680 -23.31 -12.80 1.57
CA GLY A 680 -22.60 -11.92 2.49
C GLY A 680 -21.09 -12.07 2.46
N SER A 681 -20.58 -13.26 2.10
CA SER A 681 -19.13 -13.53 2.01
C SER A 681 -18.42 -12.65 0.96
N TRP A 682 -19.14 -12.15 -0.05
CA TRP A 682 -18.61 -11.29 -1.11
C TRP A 682 -19.40 -9.97 -1.28
N ALA A 683 -20.43 -9.72 -0.47
CA ALA A 683 -21.23 -8.50 -0.51
C ALA A 683 -20.36 -7.24 -0.37
N PHE A 684 -20.70 -6.20 -1.14
CA PHE A 684 -19.92 -4.98 -1.25
C PHE A 684 -20.47 -3.84 -0.39
N ASN A 685 -19.65 -2.86 -0.03
CA ASN A 685 -20.09 -1.64 0.64
C ASN A 685 -20.84 -0.73 -0.39
N ARG A 686 -22.15 -0.52 -0.21
CA ARG A 686 -22.96 0.31 -1.09
C ARG A 686 -22.51 1.77 -1.10
N SER A 687 -22.19 2.32 0.08
CA SER A 687 -21.67 3.68 0.20
C SER A 687 -20.41 3.89 -0.64
N HIS A 688 -19.51 2.91 -0.68
CA HIS A 688 -18.32 2.95 -1.52
C HIS A 688 -18.64 2.80 -3.01
N ALA A 689 -19.58 1.91 -3.38
CA ALA A 689 -20.02 1.71 -4.76
C ALA A 689 -20.64 2.99 -5.35
N VAL A 690 -21.51 3.65 -4.61
CA VAL A 690 -22.13 4.93 -5.00
C VAL A 690 -21.07 6.02 -5.15
N SER A 691 -20.17 6.17 -4.17
CA SER A 691 -19.11 7.20 -4.18
C SER A 691 -18.19 7.06 -5.40
N TYR A 692 -17.75 5.85 -5.69
CA TYR A 692 -16.84 5.57 -6.81
C TYR A 692 -17.56 5.51 -8.15
N GLY A 693 -18.82 5.07 -8.16
CA GLY A 693 -19.73 5.20 -9.31
C GLY A 693 -19.89 6.67 -9.74
N MET A 694 -19.96 7.59 -8.77
CA MET A 694 -20.04 9.04 -9.06
C MET A 694 -18.79 9.57 -9.76
N LEU A 695 -17.60 9.14 -9.35
CA LEU A 695 -16.35 9.50 -10.05
C LEU A 695 -16.34 8.96 -11.48
N SER A 696 -16.76 7.71 -11.68
CA SER A 696 -16.87 7.12 -13.02
C SER A 696 -17.89 7.87 -13.88
N TYR A 697 -19.03 8.25 -13.31
CA TYR A 697 -20.04 9.05 -13.98
C TYR A 697 -19.53 10.44 -14.37
N TRP A 698 -18.80 11.14 -13.49
CA TRP A 698 -18.16 12.42 -13.82
C TRP A 698 -17.17 12.29 -15.00
N CYS A 699 -16.41 11.18 -15.05
CA CYS A 699 -15.56 10.90 -16.22
C CYS A 699 -16.41 10.75 -17.49
N CYS A 700 -17.56 10.03 -17.44
CA CYS A 700 -18.45 9.86 -18.59
C CYS A 700 -19.03 11.20 -19.06
N VAL A 701 -19.52 12.04 -18.14
CA VAL A 701 -20.02 13.40 -18.44
C VAL A 701 -18.98 14.25 -19.15
N LEU A 702 -17.77 14.34 -18.60
CA LEU A 702 -16.72 15.17 -19.19
C LEU A 702 -16.20 14.58 -20.50
N LYS A 703 -16.12 13.27 -20.62
CA LYS A 703 -15.72 12.60 -21.87
C LYS A 703 -16.75 12.80 -22.98
N TYR A 704 -18.04 12.75 -22.66
CA TYR A 704 -19.11 13.03 -23.64
C TYR A 704 -19.09 14.50 -24.09
N ARG A 705 -19.00 15.42 -23.13
CA ARG A 705 -19.06 16.86 -23.40
C ARG A 705 -17.80 17.43 -24.05
N PHE A 706 -16.63 16.90 -23.66
CA PHE A 706 -15.31 17.42 -24.03
C PHE A 706 -14.33 16.30 -24.37
N PRO A 707 -14.59 15.50 -25.41
CA PRO A 707 -13.82 14.27 -25.68
C PRO A 707 -12.34 14.52 -25.95
N LEU A 708 -11.98 15.63 -26.62
CA LEU A 708 -10.59 15.95 -26.93
C LEU A 708 -9.81 16.43 -25.69
N GLU A 709 -10.42 17.31 -24.90
CA GLU A 709 -9.85 17.82 -23.65
C GLU A 709 -9.70 16.68 -22.63
N PHE A 710 -10.67 15.76 -22.58
CA PHE A 710 -10.61 14.55 -21.75
C PHE A 710 -9.43 13.67 -22.14
N ALA A 711 -9.26 13.36 -23.41
CA ALA A 711 -8.14 12.56 -23.91
C ALA A 711 -6.79 13.26 -23.62
N ALA A 712 -6.69 14.58 -23.88
CA ALA A 712 -5.50 15.36 -23.60
C ALA A 712 -5.12 15.35 -22.12
N ALA A 713 -6.11 15.53 -21.22
CA ALA A 713 -5.88 15.51 -19.77
C ALA A 713 -5.43 14.12 -19.30
N CYS A 714 -6.06 13.05 -19.78
CA CYS A 714 -5.64 11.69 -19.47
C CYS A 714 -4.20 11.43 -19.90
N LEU A 715 -3.82 11.81 -21.13
CA LEU A 715 -2.48 11.62 -21.67
C LEU A 715 -1.41 12.47 -20.97
N ARG A 716 -1.76 13.65 -20.45
CA ARG A 716 -0.84 14.45 -19.61
C ARG A 716 -0.52 13.80 -18.27
N ASN A 717 -1.44 13.01 -17.75
CA ASN A 717 -1.39 12.45 -16.41
C ASN A 717 -0.97 10.96 -16.38
N VAL A 718 -0.47 10.40 -17.50
CA VAL A 718 0.11 9.05 -17.50
C VAL A 718 1.44 9.01 -16.75
N LYS A 719 1.81 7.81 -16.24
CA LYS A 719 3.06 7.65 -15.47
C LYS A 719 4.31 7.59 -16.37
N ASP A 720 4.14 7.01 -17.54
CA ASP A 720 5.22 6.76 -18.50
C ASP A 720 4.67 6.67 -19.93
N ASP A 721 5.58 6.69 -20.89
CA ASP A 721 5.25 6.65 -22.31
C ASP A 721 4.52 5.36 -22.74
N SER A 722 4.81 4.22 -22.10
CA SER A 722 4.14 2.95 -22.41
C SER A 722 2.65 3.00 -22.08
N GLN A 723 2.31 3.56 -20.90
CA GLN A 723 0.91 3.79 -20.54
C GLN A 723 0.25 4.81 -21.46
N GLY A 724 1.00 5.86 -21.87
CA GLY A 724 0.51 6.87 -22.81
C GLY A 724 0.17 6.27 -24.18
N VAL A 725 1.04 5.43 -24.73
CA VAL A 725 0.80 4.73 -25.99
C VAL A 725 -0.41 3.79 -25.89
N LYS A 726 -0.52 3.02 -24.80
CA LYS A 726 -1.68 2.14 -24.56
C LYS A 726 -2.98 2.94 -24.52
N LEU A 727 -3.02 4.02 -23.76
CA LEU A 727 -4.21 4.88 -23.65
C LEU A 727 -4.57 5.50 -25.01
N LEU A 728 -3.56 6.00 -25.73
CA LEU A 728 -3.78 6.61 -27.05
C LEU A 728 -4.33 5.63 -28.07
N ARG A 729 -3.89 4.35 -28.06
CA ARG A 729 -4.46 3.29 -28.90
C ARG A 729 -5.98 3.10 -28.63
N GLU A 730 -6.37 3.06 -27.36
CA GLU A 730 -7.78 2.94 -27.00
C GLU A 730 -8.58 4.18 -27.47
N VAL A 731 -8.04 5.38 -27.24
CA VAL A 731 -8.66 6.63 -27.67
C VAL A 731 -8.86 6.69 -29.19
N VAL A 732 -7.88 6.19 -29.97
CA VAL A 732 -7.99 6.12 -31.44
C VAL A 732 -8.98 5.05 -31.88
N LYS A 733 -9.05 3.89 -31.21
CA LYS A 733 -10.08 2.87 -31.46
C LYS A 733 -11.50 3.39 -31.20
N GLU A 734 -11.66 4.31 -30.27
CA GLU A 734 -12.92 5.02 -30.02
C GLU A 734 -13.29 6.06 -31.10
N GLY A 735 -12.45 6.20 -32.14
CA GLY A 735 -12.69 7.06 -33.32
C GLY A 735 -12.03 8.44 -33.26
N MET A 736 -11.13 8.69 -32.32
CA MET A 736 -10.44 9.97 -32.17
C MET A 736 -9.15 10.01 -33.00
N SER A 737 -8.93 11.10 -33.76
CA SER A 737 -7.66 11.33 -34.46
C SER A 737 -6.70 12.19 -33.64
N TYR A 738 -5.41 12.04 -33.88
CA TYR A 738 -4.37 12.80 -33.17
C TYR A 738 -3.19 13.12 -34.09
N LYS A 739 -2.37 14.07 -33.65
CA LYS A 739 -1.02 14.29 -34.18
C LYS A 739 0.02 14.02 -33.07
N PRO A 740 1.08 13.23 -33.33
CA PRO A 740 2.14 12.98 -32.34
C PRO A 740 2.80 14.26 -31.83
N PHE A 741 3.04 15.19 -32.72
CA PHE A 741 3.38 16.60 -32.45
C PHE A 741 3.18 17.44 -33.72
N ASP A 742 3.17 18.77 -33.52
CA ASP A 742 3.11 19.73 -34.62
C ASP A 742 4.19 20.79 -34.39
N LYS A 743 5.06 21.00 -35.39
CA LYS A 743 6.23 21.91 -35.30
C LYS A 743 5.83 23.33 -34.87
N PHE A 744 4.66 23.80 -35.24
CA PHE A 744 4.22 25.17 -35.01
C PHE A 744 3.23 25.33 -33.87
N ARG A 745 2.36 24.30 -33.64
CA ARG A 745 1.22 24.35 -32.69
C ARG A 745 1.47 23.65 -31.35
N SER A 746 2.32 22.62 -31.34
CA SER A 746 2.56 21.86 -30.10
C SER A 746 2.97 22.76 -28.94
N LEU A 747 2.28 22.58 -27.80
CA LEU A 747 2.65 23.13 -26.50
C LEU A 747 3.62 22.19 -25.77
N GLY A 748 3.89 22.43 -24.50
CA GLY A 748 4.80 21.62 -23.70
C GLY A 748 4.37 20.17 -23.58
N ASN A 749 3.08 19.94 -23.37
CA ASN A 749 2.46 18.62 -23.22
C ASN A 749 1.25 18.48 -24.16
N TRP A 750 0.54 17.33 -24.11
CA TRP A 750 -0.67 17.10 -24.88
C TRP A 750 -1.66 18.27 -24.75
N SER A 751 -2.25 18.68 -25.85
CA SER A 751 -3.19 19.82 -25.90
C SER A 751 -4.18 19.68 -27.04
N VAL A 752 -5.29 20.41 -26.93
CA VAL A 752 -6.27 20.58 -28.00
C VAL A 752 -6.00 21.91 -28.67
N GLN A 753 -5.74 21.89 -29.98
CA GLN A 753 -5.49 23.08 -30.81
C GLN A 753 -6.30 22.95 -32.11
N ASP A 754 -7.10 23.97 -32.44
CA ASP A 754 -7.95 23.94 -33.65
C ASP A 754 -8.81 22.67 -33.79
N SER A 755 -9.37 22.18 -32.66
CA SER A 755 -10.17 20.95 -32.60
C SER A 755 -9.40 19.67 -32.95
N GLU A 756 -8.07 19.67 -32.81
CA GLU A 756 -7.19 18.49 -32.96
C GLU A 756 -6.48 18.15 -31.65
N LEU A 757 -6.35 16.87 -31.33
CA LEU A 757 -5.52 16.36 -30.24
C LEU A 757 -4.05 16.32 -30.68
N ILE A 758 -3.21 17.15 -30.07
CA ILE A 758 -1.79 17.32 -30.47
C ILE A 758 -0.87 16.99 -29.30
N GLY A 759 0.10 16.10 -29.57
CA GLY A 759 1.14 15.72 -28.62
C GLY A 759 2.10 16.87 -28.32
N GLY A 760 2.68 16.85 -27.13
CA GLY A 760 3.54 17.89 -26.62
C GLY A 760 4.99 17.80 -27.08
N LEU A 761 5.68 18.94 -27.05
CA LEU A 761 7.11 19.03 -27.36
C LEU A 761 8.01 18.16 -26.46
N ILE A 762 7.59 17.97 -25.19
CA ILE A 762 8.32 17.12 -24.22
C ILE A 762 8.36 15.65 -24.67
N GLY A 763 7.39 15.19 -25.44
CA GLY A 763 7.38 13.86 -26.04
C GLY A 763 8.50 13.62 -27.07
N ILE A 764 9.09 14.70 -27.62
CA ILE A 764 10.18 14.59 -28.60
C ILE A 764 11.50 14.25 -27.89
N LYS A 765 12.15 13.16 -28.30
CA LYS A 765 13.42 12.73 -27.70
C LYS A 765 14.49 13.84 -27.80
N GLY A 766 14.94 14.34 -26.65
CA GLY A 766 15.94 15.40 -26.53
C GLY A 766 15.37 16.80 -26.21
N ILE A 767 14.04 16.94 -26.11
CA ILE A 767 13.38 18.18 -25.68
C ILE A 767 12.88 17.96 -24.23
N GLY A 768 13.50 18.63 -23.27
CA GLY A 768 13.03 18.67 -21.88
C GLY A 768 12.17 19.91 -21.59
N PRO A 769 11.60 20.02 -20.39
CA PRO A 769 10.68 21.12 -20.01
C PRO A 769 11.21 22.50 -20.31
N LYS A 770 12.44 22.84 -19.90
CA LYS A 770 13.06 24.16 -20.13
C LYS A 770 13.21 24.49 -21.61
N MET A 771 13.60 23.51 -22.43
CA MET A 771 13.75 23.72 -23.88
C MET A 771 12.38 23.91 -24.55
N SER A 772 11.37 23.15 -24.11
CA SER A 772 10.00 23.30 -24.56
C SER A 772 9.45 24.70 -24.26
N GLU A 773 9.65 25.19 -23.03
CA GLU A 773 9.26 26.55 -22.64
C GLU A 773 9.95 27.61 -23.50
N ASP A 774 11.25 27.50 -23.76
CA ASP A 774 11.99 28.44 -24.63
C ASP A 774 11.48 28.40 -26.07
N ILE A 775 11.19 27.23 -26.63
CA ILE A 775 10.60 27.08 -27.97
C ILE A 775 9.24 27.81 -28.04
N ILE A 776 8.37 27.59 -27.04
CA ILE A 776 7.05 28.23 -26.99
C ILE A 776 7.17 29.75 -26.84
N ARG A 777 8.08 30.22 -25.98
CA ARG A 777 8.36 31.63 -25.79
C ARG A 777 8.82 32.30 -27.08
N ARG A 778 9.82 31.70 -27.77
CA ARG A 778 10.36 32.19 -29.05
C ARG A 778 9.29 32.28 -30.13
N ARG A 779 8.45 31.24 -30.26
CA ARG A 779 7.30 31.24 -31.19
C ARG A 779 6.34 32.39 -30.88
N LYS A 780 6.00 32.64 -29.63
CA LYS A 780 5.10 33.73 -29.24
C LYS A 780 5.68 35.13 -29.53
N MET A 781 7.02 35.27 -29.44
CA MET A 781 7.69 36.55 -29.66
C MET A 781 8.16 36.73 -31.11
N GLY A 782 7.97 35.76 -31.99
CA GLY A 782 8.49 35.80 -33.37
C GLY A 782 10.01 35.70 -33.43
N GLU A 783 10.68 35.20 -32.38
CA GLU A 783 12.13 34.99 -32.35
C GLU A 783 12.51 33.73 -33.11
N PRO A 784 13.65 33.72 -33.83
CA PRO A 784 14.13 32.53 -34.50
C PRO A 784 14.51 31.42 -33.49
N LEU A 785 14.22 30.19 -33.84
CA LEU A 785 14.64 29.02 -33.07
C LEU A 785 16.15 28.83 -33.17
N THR A 786 16.75 28.22 -32.16
CA THR A 786 18.16 27.82 -32.26
C THR A 786 18.34 26.64 -33.28
N PRO A 787 19.50 26.49 -33.95
CA PRO A 787 19.72 25.40 -34.89
C PRO A 787 19.47 24.01 -34.29
N ARG A 788 19.74 23.85 -32.97
CA ARG A 788 19.46 22.61 -32.24
C ARG A 788 17.96 22.36 -32.09
N GLN A 789 17.21 23.39 -31.77
CA GLN A 789 15.75 23.31 -31.64
C GLN A 789 15.10 23.00 -32.98
N GLU A 790 15.50 23.66 -34.05
CA GLU A 790 15.01 23.39 -35.41
C GLU A 790 15.28 21.95 -35.81
N LYS A 791 16.52 21.47 -35.62
CA LYS A 791 16.90 20.09 -35.95
C LYS A 791 16.05 19.05 -35.16
N LEU A 792 15.76 19.30 -33.90
CA LEU A 792 14.92 18.39 -33.07
C LEU A 792 13.46 18.42 -33.52
N LEU A 793 12.94 19.56 -33.95
CA LEU A 793 11.58 19.67 -34.49
C LEU A 793 11.42 19.10 -35.91
N ASP A 794 12.46 19.11 -36.72
CA ASP A 794 12.40 18.60 -38.10
C ASP A 794 12.62 17.09 -38.16
N ASN A 795 13.45 16.51 -37.27
CA ASN A 795 13.86 15.12 -37.32
C ASN A 795 13.58 14.36 -35.97
N GLY A 796 12.88 14.98 -35.05
CA GLY A 796 12.59 14.36 -33.80
C GLY A 796 11.54 13.27 -33.92
N SER A 797 11.63 12.25 -33.09
CA SER A 797 10.62 11.19 -32.98
C SER A 797 10.00 11.18 -31.59
N THR A 798 8.76 10.75 -31.51
CA THR A 798 8.02 10.55 -30.29
C THR A 798 7.63 9.07 -30.13
N PRO A 799 7.31 8.62 -28.92
CA PRO A 799 6.74 7.28 -28.71
C PRO A 799 5.38 7.08 -29.39
N TYR A 800 4.77 8.17 -29.86
CA TYR A 800 3.41 8.22 -30.41
C TYR A 800 3.34 8.29 -31.94
N ASP A 801 4.46 8.19 -32.65
CA ASP A 801 4.51 8.37 -34.10
C ASP A 801 3.82 7.25 -34.90
N ASP A 802 3.91 6.00 -34.40
CA ASP A 802 3.31 4.82 -35.03
C ASP A 802 2.81 3.81 -33.97
N ILE A 803 1.67 4.11 -33.37
CA ILE A 803 1.11 3.32 -32.27
C ILE A 803 0.43 2.01 -32.74
N PHE A 804 0.22 1.80 -34.03
CA PHE A 804 -0.31 0.59 -34.65
C PHE A 804 0.70 -0.07 -35.59
N GLU A 805 1.98 0.00 -35.27
CA GLU A 805 3.03 -0.52 -36.16
C GLU A 805 2.87 -2.02 -36.48
N CYS A 806 2.46 -2.81 -35.50
CA CYS A 806 2.26 -4.25 -35.67
C CYS A 806 1.13 -4.56 -36.66
N GLU A 807 -0.02 -3.95 -36.46
CA GLU A 807 -1.20 -4.13 -37.30
C GLU A 807 -0.91 -3.67 -38.74
N ARG A 808 -0.30 -2.51 -38.90
CA ARG A 808 0.06 -1.97 -40.22
C ARG A 808 1.05 -2.85 -40.97
N ARG A 809 2.04 -3.43 -40.26
CA ARG A 809 3.09 -4.28 -40.91
C ARG A 809 2.64 -5.71 -41.14
N TRP A 810 1.94 -6.29 -40.14
CA TRP A 810 1.75 -7.74 -40.06
C TRP A 810 0.28 -8.18 -40.00
N GLY A 811 -0.70 -7.24 -39.98
CA GLY A 811 -2.13 -7.55 -39.90
C GLY A 811 -2.60 -8.50 -41.00
N HIS A 812 -2.13 -8.33 -42.22
CA HIS A 812 -2.45 -9.21 -43.36
C HIS A 812 -2.02 -10.67 -43.17
N ILE A 813 -0.96 -10.92 -42.38
CA ILE A 813 -0.51 -12.29 -42.04
C ILE A 813 -1.42 -12.86 -40.92
N LYS A 814 -1.84 -12.00 -39.99
CA LYS A 814 -2.74 -12.36 -38.90
C LYS A 814 -4.13 -12.77 -39.44
N GLU A 815 -4.64 -12.07 -40.48
CA GLU A 815 -5.90 -12.39 -41.11
C GLU A 815 -5.86 -13.71 -41.87
N ASN A 816 -4.73 -14.09 -42.46
CA ASN A 816 -4.61 -15.34 -43.21
C ASN A 816 -3.29 -16.08 -42.89
N PRO A 817 -3.13 -16.64 -41.68
CA PRO A 817 -1.89 -17.29 -41.27
C PRO A 817 -1.47 -18.47 -42.17
N LYS A 818 -2.45 -19.24 -42.65
CA LYS A 818 -2.22 -20.43 -43.48
C LYS A 818 -1.57 -20.09 -44.83
N ALA A 819 -1.91 -18.96 -45.46
CA ALA A 819 -1.29 -18.48 -46.68
C ALA A 819 0.21 -18.17 -46.50
N HIS A 820 0.66 -17.96 -45.28
CA HIS A 820 2.05 -17.68 -44.91
C HIS A 820 2.75 -18.88 -44.21
N ASN A 821 2.23 -20.09 -44.37
CA ASN A 821 2.75 -21.35 -43.79
C ASN A 821 2.74 -21.36 -42.24
N ILE A 822 1.81 -20.65 -41.61
CA ILE A 822 1.58 -20.65 -40.15
C ILE A 822 0.36 -21.51 -39.88
N VAL A 823 0.59 -22.63 -39.15
CA VAL A 823 -0.47 -23.64 -38.86
C VAL A 823 -1.37 -23.25 -37.71
N SER A 824 -0.92 -22.35 -36.84
CA SER A 824 -1.64 -21.92 -35.65
C SER A 824 -2.16 -20.49 -35.81
N ASP A 825 -3.26 -20.18 -35.19
CA ASP A 825 -3.76 -18.79 -35.11
C ASP A 825 -2.73 -17.90 -34.43
N ILE A 826 -2.69 -16.62 -34.81
CA ILE A 826 -1.78 -15.62 -34.26
C ILE A 826 -2.54 -14.86 -33.18
N THR A 827 -2.02 -14.88 -31.97
CA THR A 827 -2.63 -14.30 -30.77
C THR A 827 -1.96 -12.97 -30.41
N ASP A 828 -2.75 -11.98 -29.99
CA ASP A 828 -2.19 -10.73 -29.46
C ASP A 828 -1.54 -10.95 -28.09
N ILE A 829 -0.49 -10.18 -27.79
CA ILE A 829 0.27 -10.37 -26.54
C ILE A 829 -0.61 -10.11 -25.30
N VAL A 830 -1.59 -9.21 -25.38
CA VAL A 830 -2.51 -8.95 -24.28
C VAL A 830 -3.31 -10.18 -23.86
N ASP A 831 -3.64 -11.06 -24.81
CA ASP A 831 -4.42 -12.27 -24.59
C ASP A 831 -3.56 -13.47 -24.09
N LEU A 832 -2.25 -13.26 -23.98
CA LEU A 832 -1.29 -14.25 -23.50
C LEU A 832 -1.16 -14.13 -21.97
N ASP A 833 -1.91 -14.93 -21.25
CA ASP A 833 -1.86 -14.97 -19.78
C ASP A 833 -1.56 -16.36 -19.23
N GLY A 834 -1.23 -16.43 -17.93
CA GLY A 834 -0.93 -17.68 -17.25
C GLY A 834 -2.16 -18.51 -16.87
N ASP A 835 -3.36 -17.97 -17.03
CA ASP A 835 -4.60 -18.66 -16.69
C ASP A 835 -5.02 -19.62 -17.81
N ASN A 836 -4.57 -19.31 -19.05
CA ASN A 836 -4.74 -20.14 -20.24
C ASN A 836 -3.39 -20.74 -20.69
N PRO A 837 -2.89 -21.80 -20.03
CA PRO A 837 -1.64 -22.44 -20.41
C PRO A 837 -1.75 -23.10 -21.79
N GLY A 838 -0.75 -22.93 -22.63
CA GLY A 838 -0.78 -23.48 -24.00
C GLY A 838 0.42 -23.09 -24.84
N THR A 839 0.36 -23.48 -26.10
CA THR A 839 1.34 -23.06 -27.10
C THR A 839 0.72 -21.99 -27.98
N PHE A 840 1.37 -20.82 -28.03
CA PHE A 840 0.90 -19.64 -28.75
C PHE A 840 1.88 -19.21 -29.81
N VAL A 841 1.37 -18.48 -30.82
CA VAL A 841 2.15 -17.82 -31.86
C VAL A 841 1.75 -16.35 -31.85
N PHE A 842 2.72 -15.44 -31.84
CA PHE A 842 2.46 -14.00 -31.84
C PHE A 842 3.55 -13.23 -32.60
N PHE A 843 3.23 -12.01 -32.99
CA PHE A 843 4.20 -11.05 -33.48
C PHE A 843 4.74 -10.24 -32.30
N GLY A 844 6.06 -9.91 -32.33
CA GLY A 844 6.64 -9.04 -31.33
C GLY A 844 7.82 -8.24 -31.86
N LYS A 845 7.83 -6.95 -31.55
CA LYS A 845 8.96 -6.04 -31.75
C LYS A 845 9.92 -6.23 -30.59
N LEU A 846 11.17 -6.48 -30.87
CA LEU A 846 12.20 -6.66 -29.85
C LEU A 846 12.52 -5.34 -29.15
N ILE A 847 12.22 -5.24 -27.87
CA ILE A 847 12.45 -4.06 -27.03
C ILE A 847 13.77 -4.17 -26.27
N GLU A 848 14.05 -5.37 -25.71
CA GLU A 848 15.21 -5.57 -24.85
C GLU A 848 15.78 -6.98 -25.02
N LYS A 849 17.11 -7.06 -24.97
CA LYS A 849 17.85 -8.32 -24.90
C LYS A 849 18.64 -8.39 -23.60
N ASN A 850 18.34 -9.35 -22.74
CA ASN A 850 19.03 -9.54 -21.49
C ASN A 850 19.64 -10.95 -21.43
N LEU A 851 20.94 -11.04 -21.76
CA LEU A 851 21.71 -12.28 -21.68
C LEU A 851 22.19 -12.47 -20.24
N ARG A 852 21.84 -13.60 -19.63
CA ARG A 852 22.29 -13.97 -18.30
C ARG A 852 23.19 -15.16 -18.36
N ASP A 853 24.46 -14.98 -17.93
CA ASP A 853 25.33 -16.11 -17.63
C ASP A 853 25.02 -16.63 -16.23
N MET A 854 24.36 -17.78 -16.18
CA MET A 854 24.03 -18.42 -14.91
C MET A 854 25.29 -18.92 -14.18
N ASN A 855 26.44 -19.01 -14.84
CA ASN A 855 27.72 -19.30 -14.19
C ASN A 855 28.24 -18.11 -13.38
N GLU A 856 28.03 -16.86 -13.80
CA GLU A 856 28.35 -15.68 -12.98
C GLU A 856 27.51 -15.61 -11.73
N VAL A 857 26.23 -15.93 -11.83
CA VAL A 857 25.31 -16.00 -10.67
C VAL A 857 25.70 -17.14 -9.73
N VAL A 858 26.17 -18.27 -10.25
CA VAL A 858 26.64 -19.43 -9.46
C VAL A 858 28.08 -19.24 -8.93
N ASN A 859 28.95 -18.52 -9.66
CA ASN A 859 30.32 -18.24 -9.21
C ASN A 859 30.41 -17.25 -8.07
N LEU A 860 29.45 -16.36 -7.93
CA LEU A 860 29.29 -15.57 -6.70
C LEU A 860 28.96 -16.45 -5.50
N ALA A 861 28.38 -17.64 -5.69
CA ALA A 861 28.03 -18.60 -4.65
C ALA A 861 29.10 -19.68 -4.38
N LYS A 862 30.08 -19.87 -5.28
CA LYS A 862 31.12 -20.92 -5.18
C LYS A 862 32.55 -20.36 -5.32
N ARG A 863 33.06 -19.70 -4.28
CA ARG A 863 34.51 -19.64 -4.06
C ARG A 863 35.01 -20.94 -3.38
N GLY A 864 34.88 -22.06 -4.08
CA GLY A 864 35.40 -23.35 -3.65
C GLY A 864 35.43 -24.25 -4.89
N GLY A 865 36.63 -24.40 -5.48
CA GLY A 865 36.91 -24.97 -6.79
C GLY A 865 36.15 -26.23 -7.17
N ARG A 866 35.36 -26.11 -8.24
CA ARG A 866 35.07 -27.17 -9.23
C ARG A 866 34.78 -26.47 -10.56
N ARG A 867 35.39 -27.00 -11.65
CA ARG A 867 35.18 -26.53 -13.04
C ARG A 867 33.69 -26.43 -13.36
N VAL A 868 33.30 -25.27 -13.86
CA VAL A 868 31.94 -24.95 -14.28
C VAL A 868 31.84 -25.10 -15.79
N ASP A 869 30.79 -25.77 -16.24
CA ASP A 869 30.50 -26.08 -17.65
C ASP A 869 30.22 -24.76 -18.42
N ASN A 870 30.89 -24.57 -19.57
CA ASN A 870 30.91 -23.33 -20.32
C ASN A 870 29.60 -22.97 -21.08
N ASN A 871 28.46 -23.65 -20.81
CA ASN A 871 27.23 -23.53 -21.60
C ASN A 871 25.97 -23.26 -20.75
N ASN A 872 26.01 -22.33 -19.82
CA ASN A 872 24.81 -22.03 -19.00
C ASN A 872 24.22 -20.64 -19.27
N LEU A 873 24.13 -20.28 -20.54
CA LEU A 873 23.60 -19.00 -20.98
C LEU A 873 22.06 -19.07 -21.17
N TRP A 874 21.35 -18.12 -20.58
CA TRP A 874 19.92 -17.91 -20.73
C TRP A 874 19.65 -16.54 -21.33
N LEU A 875 18.77 -16.49 -22.33
CA LEU A 875 18.40 -15.22 -22.97
C LEU A 875 16.95 -14.88 -22.65
N ASN A 876 16.75 -13.77 -21.97
CA ASN A 876 15.44 -13.14 -21.84
C ASN A 876 15.31 -12.05 -22.91
N LEU A 877 14.22 -12.11 -23.65
CA LEU A 877 13.84 -11.16 -24.69
C LEU A 877 12.53 -10.51 -24.25
N THR A 878 12.46 -9.19 -24.28
CA THR A 878 11.20 -8.47 -24.12
C THR A 878 10.70 -8.13 -25.51
N PHE A 879 9.50 -8.64 -25.84
CA PHE A 879 8.79 -8.32 -27.07
C PHE A 879 7.55 -7.48 -26.76
N GLU A 880 7.17 -6.63 -27.67
CA GLU A 880 5.96 -5.82 -27.63
C GLU A 880 5.25 -5.89 -28.98
N ASP A 881 3.94 -6.04 -28.97
CA ASP A 881 3.06 -5.77 -30.10
C ASP A 881 2.24 -4.49 -29.85
N ASP A 882 1.22 -4.23 -30.67
CA ASP A 882 0.35 -3.06 -30.45
C ASP A 882 -0.57 -3.20 -29.23
N THR A 883 -0.52 -4.29 -28.48
CA THR A 883 -1.41 -4.56 -27.34
C THR A 883 -0.70 -4.57 -25.99
N ALA A 884 0.47 -5.23 -25.90
CA ALA A 884 1.19 -5.35 -24.62
C ALA A 884 2.65 -5.79 -24.79
N PRO A 885 3.53 -5.59 -23.78
CA PRO A 885 4.83 -6.24 -23.72
C PRO A 885 4.75 -7.62 -23.08
N ILE A 886 5.66 -8.53 -23.51
CA ILE A 886 5.82 -9.86 -22.90
C ILE A 886 7.28 -10.29 -22.82
N ILE A 887 7.65 -11.02 -21.76
CA ILE A 887 8.98 -11.58 -21.58
C ILE A 887 9.03 -13.00 -22.12
N CYS A 888 9.95 -13.25 -23.05
CA CYS A 888 10.24 -14.55 -23.64
C CYS A 888 11.59 -15.06 -23.16
N THR A 889 11.68 -16.35 -22.84
CA THR A 889 12.92 -16.96 -22.38
C THR A 889 13.36 -18.06 -23.34
N ILE A 890 14.63 -18.00 -23.74
CA ILE A 890 15.34 -19.09 -24.42
C ILE A 890 16.29 -19.72 -23.42
N ASP A 891 16.05 -20.99 -23.12
CA ASP A 891 16.84 -21.75 -22.16
C ASP A 891 18.23 -22.15 -22.67
N ARG A 892 19.11 -22.63 -21.78
CA ARG A 892 20.48 -23.01 -22.12
C ARG A 892 20.57 -24.07 -23.24
N PHE A 893 19.59 -24.96 -23.34
CA PHE A 893 19.61 -26.04 -24.33
C PHE A 893 19.30 -25.50 -25.74
N LYS A 894 18.55 -24.43 -25.82
CA LYS A 894 18.13 -23.79 -27.06
C LYS A 894 18.98 -22.54 -27.40
N TYR A 895 19.80 -22.06 -26.45
CA TYR A 895 20.55 -20.80 -26.60
C TYR A 895 21.48 -20.82 -27.82
N ASN A 896 22.31 -21.85 -27.97
CA ASN A 896 23.26 -21.92 -29.10
C ASN A 896 22.54 -21.96 -30.45
N LYS A 897 21.39 -22.59 -30.57
CA LYS A 897 20.62 -22.73 -31.80
C LYS A 897 19.76 -21.52 -32.12
N MET A 898 19.14 -20.89 -31.14
CA MET A 898 18.17 -19.82 -31.35
C MET A 898 18.58 -18.49 -30.69
N GLY A 899 19.16 -18.53 -29.51
CA GLY A 899 19.47 -17.32 -28.74
C GLY A 899 20.70 -16.58 -29.24
N LYS A 900 21.77 -17.32 -29.52
CA LYS A 900 23.06 -16.74 -30.03
C LYS A 900 22.87 -15.96 -31.33
N PRO A 901 22.19 -16.48 -32.37
CA PRO A 901 21.91 -15.71 -33.57
C PRO A 901 21.13 -14.42 -33.32
N ILE A 902 20.18 -14.44 -32.37
CA ILE A 902 19.41 -13.26 -32.03
C ILE A 902 20.29 -12.20 -31.34
N VAL A 903 21.18 -12.60 -30.44
CA VAL A 903 22.10 -11.67 -29.77
C VAL A 903 23.04 -11.00 -30.79
N GLU A 904 23.59 -11.79 -31.75
CA GLU A 904 24.59 -11.33 -32.69
C GLU A 904 24.01 -10.59 -33.92
N GLN A 905 22.78 -10.96 -34.37
CA GLN A 905 22.25 -10.52 -35.67
C GLN A 905 21.00 -9.65 -35.57
N SER A 906 20.52 -9.36 -34.36
CA SER A 906 19.30 -8.58 -34.17
C SER A 906 19.56 -7.30 -33.39
N ARG A 907 18.76 -6.27 -33.67
CA ARG A 907 18.77 -4.98 -32.98
C ARG A 907 17.42 -4.76 -32.29
N GLU A 908 17.39 -3.93 -31.25
CA GLU A 908 16.15 -3.40 -30.75
C GLU A 908 15.36 -2.72 -31.87
N GLY A 909 14.06 -2.95 -31.93
CA GLY A 909 13.20 -2.53 -33.03
C GLY A 909 12.96 -3.58 -34.12
N ASP A 910 13.73 -4.70 -34.17
CA ASP A 910 13.46 -5.80 -35.08
C ASP A 910 12.19 -6.57 -34.72
N TRP A 911 11.43 -6.98 -35.73
CA TRP A 911 10.22 -7.76 -35.59
C TRP A 911 10.47 -9.26 -35.71
N PHE A 912 9.70 -10.03 -34.88
CA PHE A 912 9.79 -11.49 -34.84
C PHE A 912 8.41 -12.13 -34.83
N LEU A 913 8.32 -13.29 -35.46
CA LEU A 913 7.26 -14.25 -35.22
C LEU A 913 7.78 -15.23 -34.16
N VAL A 914 7.11 -15.28 -33.01
CA VAL A 914 7.51 -16.10 -31.87
C VAL A 914 6.49 -17.19 -31.65
N LYS A 915 6.94 -18.44 -31.51
CA LYS A 915 6.14 -19.58 -31.04
C LYS A 915 6.71 -20.04 -29.70
N GLY A 916 5.88 -20.08 -28.70
CA GLY A 916 6.30 -20.46 -27.35
C GLY A 916 5.18 -21.04 -26.52
N GLN A 917 5.52 -21.52 -25.33
CA GLN A 917 4.61 -22.15 -24.39
C GLN A 917 4.48 -21.31 -23.12
N ILE A 918 3.25 -21.08 -22.71
CA ILE A 918 2.91 -20.49 -21.40
C ILE A 918 2.56 -21.64 -20.46
N LYS A 919 3.13 -21.61 -19.26
CA LYS A 919 2.77 -22.53 -18.16
C LYS A 919 1.74 -21.87 -17.26
N LYS A 920 0.88 -22.67 -16.64
CA LYS A 920 -0.17 -22.22 -15.72
C LYS A 920 0.41 -21.32 -14.63
N GLY A 921 -0.19 -20.15 -14.43
CA GLY A 921 0.22 -19.16 -13.43
C GLY A 921 1.40 -18.25 -13.82
N PHE A 922 1.92 -18.31 -15.05
CA PHE A 922 3.06 -17.49 -15.49
C PHE A 922 2.73 -16.67 -16.72
N ARG A 923 2.96 -15.35 -16.66
CA ARG A 923 2.95 -14.47 -17.83
C ARG A 923 4.36 -14.39 -18.45
N LYS A 924 4.93 -15.55 -18.78
CA LYS A 924 6.27 -15.69 -19.38
C LYS A 924 6.25 -16.81 -20.38
N ILE A 925 6.84 -16.57 -21.56
CA ILE A 925 6.86 -17.52 -22.65
C ILE A 925 8.20 -18.24 -22.71
N TYR A 926 8.16 -19.57 -22.73
CA TYR A 926 9.31 -20.40 -23.08
C TYR A 926 9.34 -20.60 -24.59
N VAL A 927 10.33 -20.02 -25.26
CA VAL A 927 10.38 -20.01 -26.71
C VAL A 927 10.65 -21.42 -27.27
N ASN A 928 9.77 -21.86 -28.18
CA ASN A 928 9.93 -23.12 -28.94
C ASN A 928 10.48 -22.87 -30.32
N ASN A 929 10.11 -21.75 -30.93
CA ASN A 929 10.65 -21.32 -32.24
C ASN A 929 10.55 -19.79 -32.31
N ILE A 930 11.48 -19.18 -33.06
CA ILE A 930 11.53 -17.74 -33.27
C ILE A 930 12.13 -17.46 -34.63
N ARG A 931 11.50 -16.57 -35.39
CA ARG A 931 11.92 -16.16 -36.71
C ARG A 931 11.90 -14.65 -36.82
N LYS A 932 13.03 -14.06 -37.23
CA LYS A 932 13.09 -12.63 -37.56
C LYS A 932 12.25 -12.37 -38.83
N LEU A 933 11.43 -11.34 -38.79
CA LEU A 933 10.62 -10.88 -39.90
C LEU A 933 11.40 -9.76 -40.65
N THR A 934 11.48 -9.89 -41.93
CA THR A 934 12.02 -8.84 -42.80
C THR A 934 10.85 -8.25 -43.58
N SER A 935 10.73 -6.91 -43.57
CA SER A 935 9.71 -6.15 -44.29
C SER A 935 9.86 -6.36 -45.80
#